data_f350a08da5de1acd90baf7ef344916cc
#
_entry.id   f350a08da5de1acd90baf7ef344916cc
#
_cell.length_a   1.000
_cell.length_b   1.000
_cell.length_c   1.000
_cell.angle_alpha   90.00
_cell.angle_beta   90.00
_cell.angle_gamma   90.00
#
_symmetry.space_group_name_H-M   'P 1'
#
loop_
_entity.id
_entity.type
_entity.pdbx_description
1 polymer ?
#
loop_
_entity_poly.entity_id
_entity_poly.type
_entity_poly.pdbx_seq_one_letter_code
_entity_poly.pdbx_strand_id
1 'polypeptide(L)'
;PKDAREGMPGWAAAFEYVNGGLFSGNIDVPGFDAIAFRYLREACGLRWVEINPDIFGSMIQSIADPKSRERLGMHYTSVPNIMKALGPLFLDDIDTEIEKAWDRPKTLRRALDRLARLVMLDPACGSGNFLVVAYRELRAREIRILERLSELEGRAQAQMWSSISLSNFYGIELSDFAVETTKLALFVAEQQADRRFADTFGRMPASLPLKGGGRIRCANALRTDWTHVCPPLAEQDTEVVVFGNPPYFGAKKRTQEQIEDIDLVGLGDAQLLDYVSGWIVKAAEHARRGVTIAFVVTSSVCQGEQVVPLWTRIFGRGLHIRFAYRPFKWRNSAADIAGVSVTILGLTSEKLAQCRLYEPGFMTTTNTISPYLIPGPFIPVSGRGSVIADLPAMVMGSNPVDGKRLVVTPEEREAFLAEDPRAERFLQPYLGGDEILYGRERYCVWVDDAGLEEALSIQPIATRIEACRRYRENAGRDARRAADRPHRFCYSTWRNAPVLAVPNTQSEDRLYLPATPLKQGVVLSHAAFAVYDPPPWLLAVLSSAIHRSWLATVGGRLEDRFRYAVTLVYNTFPIPVLTESQTVSLEVSARRILKTRYQHYPKTLADLYDPDKMPDDLREVHRENDALLESMYIGRPFRNDTERLEHLFKLYAARVAKMKKDAA
;
A
#
# COMPACT_ATOMS: atom_id res chain seq x y z
N PRO A 1 34.70 -31.12 12.01
CA PRO A 1 36.12 -30.80 11.86
C PRO A 1 36.74 -31.71 10.79
N LYS A 2 37.77 -31.24 10.08
CA LYS A 2 38.50 -32.05 9.09
C LYS A 2 38.94 -33.40 9.68
N ASP A 3 39.29 -33.37 10.95
CA ASP A 3 39.81 -34.48 11.74
C ASP A 3 38.74 -35.54 12.11
N ALA A 4 37.45 -35.23 11.99
CA ALA A 4 36.36 -36.15 12.27
C ALA A 4 36.02 -37.12 11.09
N ARG A 5 36.79 -37.04 9.98
CA ARG A 5 36.60 -37.91 8.81
C ARG A 5 37.43 -39.20 8.85
N GLU A 6 38.40 -39.30 9.78
CA GLU A 6 39.10 -40.54 10.06
C GLU A 6 38.14 -41.57 10.60
N GLY A 7 37.94 -42.65 9.85
CA GLY A 7 37.00 -43.73 10.23
C GLY A 7 35.63 -43.70 9.54
N MET A 8 35.36 -42.73 8.61
CA MET A 8 34.14 -42.73 7.84
C MET A 8 34.12 -43.86 6.79
N PRO A 9 32.92 -44.47 6.52
CA PRO A 9 32.75 -45.43 5.43
C PRO A 9 33.22 -44.85 4.09
N GLY A 10 33.80 -45.70 3.21
CA GLY A 10 34.39 -45.24 1.93
C GLY A 10 33.43 -44.45 1.06
N TRP A 11 32.14 -44.74 1.10
CA TRP A 11 31.10 -43.97 0.39
C TRP A 11 30.95 -42.54 0.95
N ALA A 12 31.13 -42.33 2.26
CA ALA A 12 31.03 -41.00 2.88
C ALA A 12 32.31 -40.20 2.66
N ALA A 13 33.46 -40.83 2.50
CA ALA A 13 34.72 -40.17 2.17
C ALA A 13 34.75 -39.62 0.74
N ALA A 14 33.89 -40.11 -0.16
CA ALA A 14 33.76 -39.62 -1.54
C ALA A 14 33.06 -38.22 -1.62
N PHE A 15 32.31 -37.82 -0.58
CA PHE A 15 31.72 -36.49 -0.54
C PHE A 15 32.77 -35.45 -0.15
N GLU A 16 32.77 -34.33 -0.87
CA GLU A 16 33.63 -33.20 -0.49
C GLU A 16 33.22 -32.66 0.91
N TYR A 17 34.21 -32.16 1.67
CA TYR A 17 33.95 -31.54 2.96
C TYR A 17 33.23 -30.21 2.75
N VAL A 18 31.97 -30.15 3.18
CA VAL A 18 31.15 -28.95 3.12
C VAL A 18 31.13 -28.31 4.52
N ASN A 19 31.78 -27.16 4.63
CA ASN A 19 31.82 -26.35 5.86
C ASN A 19 31.21 -24.99 5.58
N GLY A 20 29.89 -24.91 5.58
CA GLY A 20 29.15 -23.67 5.42
C GLY A 20 28.33 -23.35 6.66
N GLY A 21 27.82 -22.12 6.76
CA GLY A 21 26.95 -21.64 7.83
C GLY A 21 25.70 -22.52 8.05
N LEU A 22 25.21 -23.17 6.98
CA LEU A 22 24.10 -24.15 7.03
C LEU A 22 24.34 -25.31 8.02
N PHE A 23 25.60 -25.64 8.31
CA PHE A 23 25.98 -26.77 9.17
C PHE A 23 26.83 -26.33 10.37
N SER A 24 26.94 -25.02 10.61
CA SER A 24 27.67 -24.46 11.75
C SER A 24 26.76 -24.31 12.96
N GLY A 25 26.58 -25.36 13.73
CA GLY A 25 25.81 -25.33 14.97
C GLY A 25 25.60 -26.74 15.55
N ASN A 26 25.12 -26.83 16.78
CA ASN A 26 24.57 -28.07 17.30
C ASN A 26 23.24 -28.31 16.62
N ILE A 27 23.25 -29.11 15.54
CA ILE A 27 22.05 -29.55 14.86
C ILE A 27 21.61 -30.84 15.53
N ASP A 28 20.54 -30.79 16.32
CA ASP A 28 19.83 -32.01 16.73
C ASP A 28 19.22 -32.62 15.48
N VAL A 29 19.81 -33.71 15.04
CA VAL A 29 19.27 -34.49 13.90
C VAL A 29 18.04 -35.25 14.39
N PRO A 30 16.82 -34.91 13.97
CA PRO A 30 15.61 -35.62 14.38
C PRO A 30 15.66 -37.06 13.89
N GLY A 31 15.12 -37.99 14.69
CA GLY A 31 14.92 -39.36 14.24
C GLY A 31 13.94 -39.41 13.09
N PHE A 32 14.32 -40.02 11.97
CA PHE A 32 13.44 -40.23 10.82
C PHE A 32 12.64 -41.53 10.99
N ASP A 33 11.32 -41.44 10.91
CA ASP A 33 10.51 -42.64 10.69
C ASP A 33 10.62 -43.13 9.23
N ALA A 34 10.03 -44.26 8.92
CA ALA A 34 10.10 -44.88 7.59
C ALA A 34 9.48 -43.97 6.48
N ILE A 35 8.49 -43.13 6.83
CA ILE A 35 7.81 -42.25 5.91
C ILE A 35 8.70 -41.02 5.64
N ALA A 36 9.22 -40.38 6.71
CA ALA A 36 10.13 -39.23 6.61
C ALA A 36 11.43 -39.61 5.88
N PHE A 37 11.98 -40.81 6.12
CA PHE A 37 13.15 -41.31 5.40
C PHE A 37 12.88 -41.55 3.91
N ARG A 38 11.68 -42.06 3.57
CA ARG A 38 11.27 -42.19 2.15
C ARG A 38 11.24 -40.83 1.45
N TYR A 39 10.62 -39.83 2.05
CA TYR A 39 10.59 -38.46 1.48
C TYR A 39 11.99 -37.87 1.33
N LEU A 40 12.86 -38.04 2.35
CA LEU A 40 14.25 -37.60 2.24
C LEU A 40 14.96 -38.25 1.04
N ARG A 41 14.78 -39.58 0.85
CA ARG A 41 15.38 -40.31 -0.27
C ARG A 41 14.81 -39.84 -1.62
N GLU A 42 13.51 -39.60 -1.70
CA GLU A 42 12.87 -39.07 -2.90
C GLU A 42 13.41 -37.65 -3.20
N ALA A 43 13.52 -36.79 -2.20
CA ALA A 43 14.11 -35.44 -2.34
C ALA A 43 15.57 -35.51 -2.83
N CYS A 44 16.39 -36.42 -2.31
CA CYS A 44 17.76 -36.64 -2.80
C CYS A 44 17.83 -37.10 -4.23
N GLY A 45 16.77 -37.76 -4.75
CA GLY A 45 16.67 -38.22 -6.14
C GLY A 45 16.22 -37.16 -7.14
N LEU A 46 15.79 -35.96 -6.66
CA LEU A 46 15.37 -34.89 -7.54
C LEU A 46 16.55 -34.26 -8.28
N ARG A 47 16.28 -33.78 -9.49
CA ARG A 47 17.26 -33.02 -10.29
C ARG A 47 17.26 -31.55 -9.86
N TRP A 48 17.91 -31.24 -8.74
CA TRP A 48 17.96 -29.90 -8.13
C TRP A 48 18.41 -28.80 -9.09
N VAL A 49 19.16 -29.12 -10.11
CA VAL A 49 19.59 -28.20 -11.17
C VAL A 49 18.42 -27.68 -12.00
N GLU A 50 17.31 -28.44 -12.07
CA GLU A 50 16.10 -28.07 -12.83
C GLU A 50 15.03 -27.41 -11.94
N ILE A 51 15.20 -27.46 -10.62
CA ILE A 51 14.26 -26.86 -9.67
C ILE A 51 14.43 -25.36 -9.69
N ASN A 52 13.34 -24.63 -9.92
CA ASN A 52 13.36 -23.18 -9.82
C ASN A 52 13.59 -22.77 -8.35
N PRO A 53 14.70 -22.07 -8.00
CA PRO A 53 14.97 -21.65 -6.62
C PRO A 53 13.89 -20.74 -6.04
N ASP A 54 13.07 -20.10 -6.86
CA ASP A 54 11.96 -19.26 -6.41
C ASP A 54 10.89 -20.08 -5.65
N ILE A 55 10.85 -21.41 -5.83
CA ILE A 55 9.91 -22.31 -5.13
C ILE A 55 10.16 -22.33 -3.61
N PHE A 56 11.40 -22.09 -3.17
CA PHE A 56 11.72 -22.09 -1.74
C PHE A 56 10.90 -21.05 -0.97
N GLY A 57 10.67 -19.88 -1.56
CA GLY A 57 9.83 -18.85 -0.94
C GLY A 57 8.37 -19.29 -0.77
N SER A 58 7.80 -19.93 -1.78
CA SER A 58 6.42 -20.44 -1.71
C SER A 58 6.31 -21.64 -0.76
N MET A 59 7.32 -22.51 -0.70
CA MET A 59 7.38 -23.65 0.22
C MET A 59 7.43 -23.18 1.68
N ILE A 60 8.29 -22.22 2.01
CA ILE A 60 8.37 -21.63 3.35
C ILE A 60 7.01 -21.03 3.75
N GLN A 61 6.38 -20.31 2.84
CA GLN A 61 5.07 -19.73 3.10
C GLN A 61 3.99 -20.80 3.35
N SER A 62 4.10 -21.98 2.72
CA SER A 62 3.15 -23.08 2.93
C SER A 62 3.37 -23.83 4.25
N ILE A 63 4.61 -23.91 4.73
CA ILE A 63 4.98 -24.61 5.96
C ILE A 63 4.81 -23.73 7.20
N ALA A 64 5.03 -22.41 7.08
CA ALA A 64 4.92 -21.49 8.20
C ALA A 64 3.47 -21.40 8.70
N ASP A 65 3.31 -21.44 10.03
CA ASP A 65 2.03 -21.24 10.69
C ASP A 65 1.36 -19.92 10.26
N PRO A 66 0.04 -19.90 9.98
CA PRO A 66 -0.67 -18.71 9.53
C PRO A 66 -0.48 -17.47 10.42
N LYS A 67 -0.46 -17.65 11.75
CA LYS A 67 -0.23 -16.55 12.70
C LYS A 67 1.21 -16.02 12.64
N SER A 68 2.18 -16.92 12.45
CA SER A 68 3.58 -16.55 12.29
C SER A 68 3.81 -15.82 10.95
N ARG A 69 3.14 -16.23 9.88
CA ARG A 69 3.17 -15.54 8.57
C ARG A 69 2.64 -14.11 8.68
N GLU A 70 1.49 -13.93 9.33
CA GLU A 70 0.90 -12.60 9.54
C GLU A 70 1.80 -11.73 10.42
N ARG A 71 2.34 -12.28 11.52
CA ARG A 71 3.21 -11.56 12.46
C ARG A 71 4.54 -11.14 11.84
N LEU A 72 5.12 -11.94 10.97
CA LEU A 72 6.42 -11.68 10.33
C LEU A 72 6.28 -10.99 8.96
N GLY A 73 5.06 -10.78 8.47
CA GLY A 73 4.83 -10.17 7.15
C GLY A 73 5.41 -11.01 6.00
N MET A 74 5.47 -12.34 6.15
CA MET A 74 6.05 -13.25 5.15
C MET A 74 5.17 -13.37 3.92
N HIS A 75 5.43 -12.55 2.91
CA HIS A 75 4.74 -12.56 1.62
C HIS A 75 5.69 -12.99 0.51
N TYR A 76 5.38 -14.10 -0.15
CA TYR A 76 6.10 -14.50 -1.36
C TYR A 76 5.91 -13.46 -2.47
N THR A 77 7.00 -13.09 -3.12
CA THR A 77 6.99 -12.18 -4.25
C THR A 77 7.32 -12.93 -5.54
N SER A 78 6.40 -12.94 -6.50
CA SER A 78 6.59 -13.62 -7.78
C SER A 78 7.63 -12.90 -8.67
N VAL A 79 8.32 -13.67 -9.51
CA VAL A 79 9.35 -13.14 -10.44
C VAL A 79 8.85 -11.97 -11.28
N PRO A 80 7.66 -12.00 -11.91
CA PRO A 80 7.17 -10.86 -12.68
C PRO A 80 7.02 -9.58 -11.85
N ASN A 81 6.67 -9.69 -10.57
CA ASN A 81 6.57 -8.55 -9.68
C ASN A 81 7.95 -8.05 -9.22
N ILE A 82 8.90 -8.95 -8.97
CA ILE A 82 10.30 -8.59 -8.69
C ILE A 82 10.89 -7.82 -9.87
N MET A 83 10.65 -8.26 -11.10
CA MET A 83 11.15 -7.62 -12.31
C MET A 83 10.58 -6.20 -12.53
N LYS A 84 9.36 -5.92 -12.06
CA LYS A 84 8.83 -4.54 -12.04
C LYS A 84 9.67 -3.61 -11.16
N ALA A 85 10.34 -4.13 -10.14
CA ALA A 85 11.25 -3.33 -9.31
C ALA A 85 12.66 -3.30 -9.93
N LEU A 86 13.26 -4.47 -10.21
CA LEU A 86 14.64 -4.57 -10.65
C LEU A 86 14.88 -4.02 -12.07
N GLY A 87 13.92 -4.20 -12.99
CA GLY A 87 13.99 -3.68 -14.36
C GLY A 87 14.31 -2.18 -14.36
N PRO A 88 13.36 -1.32 -13.96
CA PRO A 88 13.58 0.13 -13.99
C PRO A 88 14.58 0.63 -12.95
N LEU A 89 14.95 -0.18 -11.94
CA LEU A 89 15.93 0.20 -10.94
C LEU A 89 17.35 0.21 -11.51
N PHE A 90 17.78 -0.86 -12.20
CA PHE A 90 19.14 -0.97 -12.73
C PHE A 90 19.29 -1.86 -13.98
N LEU A 91 18.41 -2.87 -14.19
CA LEU A 91 18.59 -3.82 -15.29
C LEU A 91 18.39 -3.19 -16.67
N ASP A 92 17.39 -2.31 -16.82
CA ASP A 92 17.12 -1.60 -18.09
C ASP A 92 18.30 -0.71 -18.50
N ASP A 93 18.95 -0.07 -17.51
CA ASP A 93 20.12 0.78 -17.77
C ASP A 93 21.33 -0.06 -18.21
N ILE A 94 21.52 -1.24 -17.57
CA ILE A 94 22.56 -2.20 -17.95
C ILE A 94 22.30 -2.74 -19.37
N ASP A 95 21.07 -3.13 -19.69
CA ASP A 95 20.72 -3.61 -21.03
C ASP A 95 21.00 -2.53 -22.09
N THR A 96 20.61 -1.28 -21.80
CA THR A 96 20.92 -0.14 -22.69
C THR A 96 22.42 0.08 -22.87
N GLU A 97 23.22 -0.10 -21.81
CA GLU A 97 24.68 0.01 -21.86
C GLU A 97 25.30 -1.11 -22.73
N ILE A 98 24.85 -2.34 -22.54
CA ILE A 98 25.27 -3.51 -23.33
C ILE A 98 24.94 -3.30 -24.82
N GLU A 99 23.73 -2.88 -25.14
CA GLU A 99 23.28 -2.64 -26.51
C GLU A 99 24.15 -1.56 -27.21
N LYS A 100 24.39 -0.44 -26.54
CA LYS A 100 25.27 0.63 -27.06
C LYS A 100 26.74 0.17 -27.23
N ALA A 101 27.15 -0.81 -26.46
CA ALA A 101 28.51 -1.35 -26.47
C ALA A 101 28.70 -2.55 -27.42
N TRP A 102 27.63 -3.10 -28.01
CA TRP A 102 27.51 -4.43 -28.59
C TRP A 102 28.68 -4.81 -29.53
N ASP A 103 29.13 -3.90 -30.40
CA ASP A 103 30.20 -4.14 -31.35
C ASP A 103 31.57 -3.54 -30.92
N ARG A 104 31.69 -3.17 -29.65
CA ARG A 104 32.88 -2.50 -29.08
C ARG A 104 33.48 -3.28 -27.92
N PRO A 105 34.44 -4.18 -28.12
CA PRO A 105 35.00 -5.06 -27.10
C PRO A 105 35.44 -4.34 -25.82
N LYS A 106 36.14 -3.22 -25.96
CA LYS A 106 36.61 -2.41 -24.80
C LYS A 106 35.47 -1.86 -23.95
N THR A 107 34.36 -1.48 -24.59
CA THR A 107 33.18 -0.95 -23.89
C THR A 107 32.38 -2.09 -23.25
N LEU A 108 32.26 -3.24 -23.93
CA LEU A 108 31.65 -4.44 -23.37
C LEU A 108 32.39 -4.93 -22.11
N ARG A 109 33.72 -4.91 -22.10
CA ARG A 109 34.51 -5.25 -20.90
C ARG A 109 34.25 -4.29 -19.75
N ARG A 110 34.08 -2.99 -20.01
CA ARG A 110 33.69 -2.03 -18.96
C ARG A 110 32.31 -2.32 -18.38
N ALA A 111 31.34 -2.71 -19.23
CA ALA A 111 30.02 -3.14 -18.75
C ALA A 111 30.14 -4.40 -17.87
N LEU A 112 30.98 -5.38 -18.28
CA LEU A 112 31.26 -6.56 -17.47
C LEU A 112 31.91 -6.23 -16.13
N ASP A 113 32.89 -5.33 -16.10
CA ASP A 113 33.55 -4.84 -14.89
C ASP A 113 32.54 -4.12 -13.96
N ARG A 114 31.58 -3.40 -14.53
CA ARG A 114 30.49 -2.77 -13.74
C ARG A 114 29.61 -3.83 -13.10
N LEU A 115 29.16 -4.86 -13.86
CA LEU A 115 28.37 -5.96 -13.31
C LEU A 115 29.06 -6.65 -12.13
N ALA A 116 30.37 -6.87 -12.24
CA ALA A 116 31.18 -7.53 -11.21
C ALA A 116 31.29 -6.70 -9.91
N ARG A 117 31.15 -5.38 -9.98
CA ARG A 117 31.28 -4.45 -8.84
C ARG A 117 29.97 -4.04 -8.22
N LEU A 118 28.84 -4.34 -8.84
CA LEU A 118 27.52 -4.04 -8.28
C LEU A 118 27.32 -4.73 -6.93
N VAL A 119 26.84 -3.98 -5.96
CA VAL A 119 26.52 -4.48 -4.62
C VAL A 119 25.01 -4.46 -4.44
N MET A 120 24.45 -5.58 -3.98
CA MET A 120 23.02 -5.81 -3.77
C MET A 120 22.72 -5.88 -2.28
N LEU A 121 21.73 -5.13 -1.81
CA LEU A 121 21.25 -5.19 -0.42
C LEU A 121 19.73 -5.32 -0.38
N ASP A 122 19.25 -6.40 0.23
CA ASP A 122 17.84 -6.58 0.60
C ASP A 122 17.69 -6.56 2.12
N PRO A 123 17.20 -5.46 2.72
CA PRO A 123 17.09 -5.33 4.19
C PRO A 123 15.84 -5.98 4.79
N ALA A 124 15.13 -6.81 4.01
CA ALA A 124 14.02 -7.64 4.45
C ALA A 124 13.88 -8.85 3.51
N CYS A 125 14.99 -9.61 3.39
CA CYS A 125 15.15 -10.54 2.26
C CYS A 125 14.25 -11.78 2.31
N GLY A 126 13.63 -12.09 3.44
CA GLY A 126 12.78 -13.27 3.57
C GLY A 126 13.53 -14.54 3.18
N SER A 127 13.00 -15.25 2.20
CA SER A 127 13.63 -16.43 1.56
C SER A 127 14.60 -16.11 0.43
N GLY A 128 14.95 -14.83 0.23
CA GLY A 128 15.95 -14.40 -0.74
C GLY A 128 15.46 -14.21 -2.18
N ASN A 129 14.17 -14.21 -2.44
CA ASN A 129 13.64 -14.17 -3.80
C ASN A 129 14.18 -12.99 -4.64
N PHE A 130 14.23 -11.79 -4.09
CA PHE A 130 14.79 -10.63 -4.77
C PHE A 130 16.28 -10.81 -5.09
N LEU A 131 17.07 -11.29 -4.12
CA LEU A 131 18.49 -11.53 -4.30
C LEU A 131 18.77 -12.62 -5.34
N VAL A 132 18.00 -13.72 -5.32
CA VAL A 132 18.09 -14.82 -6.27
C VAL A 132 17.79 -14.36 -7.70
N VAL A 133 16.69 -13.61 -7.87
CA VAL A 133 16.33 -13.09 -9.20
C VAL A 133 17.38 -12.09 -9.69
N ALA A 134 17.83 -11.17 -8.83
CA ALA A 134 18.87 -10.22 -9.18
C ALA A 134 20.18 -10.95 -9.61
N TYR A 135 20.60 -11.97 -8.89
CA TYR A 135 21.76 -12.79 -9.21
C TYR A 135 21.62 -13.46 -10.58
N ARG A 136 20.49 -14.14 -10.81
CA ARG A 136 20.22 -14.84 -12.10
C ARG A 136 20.21 -13.87 -13.28
N GLU A 137 19.61 -12.70 -13.12
CA GLU A 137 19.54 -11.67 -14.16
C GLU A 137 20.91 -11.07 -14.49
N LEU A 138 21.76 -10.84 -13.48
CA LEU A 138 23.12 -10.38 -13.70
C LEU A 138 23.98 -11.45 -14.39
N ARG A 139 23.89 -12.72 -13.95
CA ARG A 139 24.60 -13.84 -14.58
C ARG A 139 24.18 -14.09 -16.03
N ALA A 140 22.90 -13.90 -16.36
CA ALA A 140 22.43 -13.98 -17.74
C ALA A 140 23.04 -12.90 -18.64
N ARG A 141 23.17 -11.68 -18.12
CA ARG A 141 23.81 -10.57 -18.83
C ARG A 141 25.32 -10.75 -18.97
N GLU A 142 25.98 -11.27 -17.94
CA GLU A 142 27.39 -11.67 -18.00
C GLU A 142 27.63 -12.67 -19.13
N ILE A 143 26.87 -13.75 -19.20
CA ILE A 143 26.97 -14.77 -20.26
C ILE A 143 26.79 -14.11 -21.63
N ARG A 144 25.76 -13.28 -21.82
CA ARG A 144 25.49 -12.56 -23.08
C ARG A 144 26.68 -11.67 -23.51
N ILE A 145 27.29 -10.97 -22.55
CA ILE A 145 28.51 -10.13 -22.86
C ILE A 145 29.67 -11.02 -23.25
N LEU A 146 29.93 -12.11 -22.52
CA LEU A 146 31.06 -13.01 -22.79
C LEU A 146 30.90 -13.76 -24.10
N GLU A 147 29.69 -14.18 -24.47
CA GLU A 147 29.38 -14.74 -25.79
C GLU A 147 29.75 -13.75 -26.89
N ARG A 148 29.31 -12.49 -26.76
CA ARG A 148 29.62 -11.46 -27.76
C ARG A 148 31.09 -11.14 -27.83
N LEU A 149 31.79 -11.06 -26.71
CA LEU A 149 33.25 -10.88 -26.70
C LEU A 149 33.99 -12.06 -27.36
N SER A 150 33.54 -13.30 -27.15
CA SER A 150 34.07 -14.50 -27.78
C SER A 150 33.89 -14.50 -29.32
N GLU A 151 32.75 -13.95 -29.79
CA GLU A 151 32.53 -13.77 -31.25
C GLU A 151 33.46 -12.70 -31.85
N LEU A 152 33.67 -11.59 -31.15
CA LEU A 152 34.44 -10.44 -31.64
C LEU A 152 35.96 -10.67 -31.58
N GLU A 153 36.46 -11.38 -30.57
CA GLU A 153 37.89 -11.51 -30.27
C GLU A 153 38.44 -12.93 -30.43
N GLY A 154 37.54 -13.92 -30.65
CA GLY A 154 37.88 -15.33 -30.75
C GLY A 154 37.89 -16.07 -29.41
N ARG A 155 37.55 -17.39 -29.44
CA ARG A 155 37.39 -18.22 -28.22
C ARG A 155 38.62 -18.36 -27.34
N ALA A 156 39.81 -18.12 -27.86
CA ALA A 156 41.07 -18.26 -27.13
C ALA A 156 41.22 -17.25 -25.96
N GLN A 157 40.48 -16.14 -25.97
CA GLN A 157 40.54 -15.09 -24.95
C GLN A 157 39.31 -15.08 -24.01
N ALA A 158 38.42 -16.09 -24.09
CA ALA A 158 37.25 -16.15 -23.25
C ALA A 158 37.64 -16.32 -21.78
N GLN A 159 36.99 -15.52 -20.93
CA GLN A 159 37.13 -15.62 -19.48
C GLN A 159 36.69 -17.00 -18.99
N MET A 160 37.44 -17.61 -18.08
CA MET A 160 37.24 -18.99 -17.62
C MET A 160 36.36 -19.10 -16.37
N TRP A 161 35.92 -17.99 -15.78
CA TRP A 161 35.12 -17.93 -14.55
C TRP A 161 34.18 -16.73 -14.57
N SER A 162 33.15 -16.79 -13.75
CA SER A 162 32.25 -15.66 -13.54
C SER A 162 32.93 -14.54 -12.74
N SER A 163 32.67 -13.31 -13.14
CA SER A 163 33.09 -12.10 -12.41
C SER A 163 32.09 -11.74 -11.29
N ILE A 164 30.88 -12.27 -11.32
CA ILE A 164 29.80 -11.95 -10.37
C ILE A 164 29.88 -12.89 -9.17
N SER A 165 30.18 -12.34 -8.00
CA SER A 165 30.33 -13.08 -6.75
C SER A 165 29.14 -12.88 -5.83
N LEU A 166 28.65 -13.95 -5.19
CA LEU A 166 27.67 -13.87 -4.10
C LEU A 166 28.17 -13.04 -2.90
N SER A 167 29.50 -12.78 -2.79
CA SER A 167 30.03 -11.90 -1.76
C SER A 167 29.54 -10.45 -1.83
N ASN A 168 28.98 -10.04 -2.97
CA ASN A 168 28.37 -8.72 -3.20
C ASN A 168 26.86 -8.70 -2.91
N PHE A 169 26.30 -9.81 -2.44
CA PHE A 169 24.88 -9.94 -2.11
C PHE A 169 24.69 -9.96 -0.60
N TYR A 170 24.02 -8.94 -0.09
CA TYR A 170 23.78 -8.71 1.33
C TYR A 170 22.29 -8.79 1.61
N GLY A 171 21.96 -9.34 2.78
CA GLY A 171 20.57 -9.41 3.23
C GLY A 171 20.45 -9.26 4.74
N ILE A 172 19.33 -8.73 5.19
CA ILE A 172 18.93 -8.70 6.59
C ILE A 172 17.57 -9.37 6.70
N GLU A 173 17.44 -10.30 7.63
CA GLU A 173 16.18 -11.00 7.87
C GLU A 173 16.03 -11.29 9.37
N LEU A 174 14.81 -11.23 9.88
CA LEU A 174 14.51 -11.44 11.29
C LEU A 174 14.48 -12.93 11.67
N SER A 175 14.06 -13.78 10.74
CA SER A 175 13.96 -15.24 10.93
C SER A 175 15.26 -15.93 10.56
N ASP A 176 15.87 -16.67 11.51
CA ASP A 176 17.06 -17.48 11.29
C ASP A 176 16.84 -18.57 10.22
N PHE A 177 15.68 -19.20 10.23
CA PHE A 177 15.28 -20.19 9.22
C PHE A 177 15.23 -19.57 7.80
N ALA A 178 14.67 -18.37 7.67
CA ALA A 178 14.63 -17.67 6.39
C ALA A 178 16.02 -17.23 5.92
N VAL A 179 16.92 -16.85 6.85
CA VAL A 179 18.33 -16.57 6.55
C VAL A 179 19.03 -17.76 5.92
N GLU A 180 18.90 -18.94 6.56
CA GLU A 180 19.54 -20.16 6.05
C GLU A 180 18.93 -20.62 4.71
N THR A 181 17.62 -20.44 4.55
CA THR A 181 16.98 -20.69 3.25
C THR A 181 17.45 -19.75 2.16
N THR A 182 17.64 -18.47 2.46
CA THR A 182 18.19 -17.49 1.49
C THR A 182 19.59 -17.89 1.05
N LYS A 183 20.46 -18.31 1.98
CA LYS A 183 21.79 -18.80 1.65
C LYS A 183 21.75 -20.03 0.74
N LEU A 184 20.87 -20.98 1.04
CA LEU A 184 20.66 -22.17 0.20
C LEU A 184 20.15 -21.81 -1.20
N ALA A 185 19.14 -20.93 -1.29
CA ALA A 185 18.56 -20.49 -2.54
C ALA A 185 19.59 -19.79 -3.45
N LEU A 186 20.41 -18.92 -2.88
CA LEU A 186 21.51 -18.26 -3.58
C LEU A 186 22.57 -19.26 -4.07
N PHE A 187 22.93 -20.24 -3.23
CA PHE A 187 23.84 -21.31 -3.63
C PHE A 187 23.29 -22.15 -4.79
N VAL A 188 22.02 -22.56 -4.75
CA VAL A 188 21.39 -23.29 -5.86
C VAL A 188 21.37 -22.42 -7.13
N ALA A 189 21.07 -21.13 -7.02
CA ALA A 189 21.10 -20.21 -8.17
C ALA A 189 22.50 -20.07 -8.77
N GLU A 190 23.55 -20.03 -7.94
CA GLU A 190 24.94 -20.02 -8.38
C GLU A 190 25.28 -21.28 -9.15
N GLN A 191 24.97 -22.47 -8.61
CA GLN A 191 25.22 -23.74 -9.29
C GLN A 191 24.48 -23.86 -10.64
N GLN A 192 23.27 -23.35 -10.71
CA GLN A 192 22.51 -23.32 -11.97
C GLN A 192 23.11 -22.37 -13.00
N ALA A 193 23.58 -21.20 -12.55
CA ALA A 193 24.23 -20.22 -13.41
C ALA A 193 25.59 -20.74 -13.92
N ASP A 194 26.37 -21.42 -13.05
CA ASP A 194 27.64 -22.02 -13.41
C ASP A 194 27.46 -23.17 -14.42
N ARG A 195 26.40 -23.94 -14.28
CA ARG A 195 26.10 -24.96 -15.28
C ARG A 195 25.75 -24.34 -16.64
N ARG A 196 24.91 -23.30 -16.68
CA ARG A 196 24.64 -22.56 -17.94
C ARG A 196 25.91 -22.02 -18.56
N PHE A 197 26.80 -21.47 -17.73
CA PHE A 197 28.10 -21.00 -18.17
C PHE A 197 28.93 -22.14 -18.78
N ALA A 198 28.95 -23.32 -18.15
CA ALA A 198 29.64 -24.49 -18.65
C ALA A 198 29.04 -25.02 -19.97
N ASP A 199 27.72 -25.05 -20.08
CA ASP A 199 27.02 -25.45 -21.29
C ASP A 199 27.35 -24.51 -22.47
N THR A 200 27.53 -23.21 -22.19
CA THR A 200 27.86 -22.19 -23.20
C THR A 200 29.32 -22.20 -23.60
N PHE A 201 30.26 -22.33 -22.65
CA PHE A 201 31.70 -22.15 -22.88
C PHE A 201 32.50 -23.47 -22.82
N GLY A 202 31.84 -24.59 -22.54
CA GLY A 202 32.45 -25.92 -22.49
C GLY A 202 33.32 -26.18 -21.26
N ARG A 203 33.27 -25.33 -20.23
CA ARG A 203 34.06 -25.46 -18.99
C ARG A 203 33.24 -25.03 -17.78
N MET A 204 33.30 -25.82 -16.73
CA MET A 204 32.70 -25.45 -15.47
C MET A 204 33.63 -24.52 -14.68
N PRO A 205 33.16 -23.35 -14.19
CA PRO A 205 33.94 -22.57 -13.26
C PRO A 205 34.31 -23.44 -12.05
N ALA A 206 35.51 -23.26 -11.50
CA ALA A 206 35.92 -23.97 -10.29
C ALA A 206 35.04 -23.47 -9.12
N SER A 207 33.92 -24.14 -8.89
CA SER A 207 33.04 -23.86 -7.77
C SER A 207 33.73 -24.32 -6.49
N LEU A 208 34.08 -23.38 -5.63
CA LEU A 208 34.51 -23.71 -4.27
C LEU A 208 33.27 -24.05 -3.43
N PRO A 209 33.24 -25.21 -2.76
CA PRO A 209 32.08 -25.66 -2.02
C PRO A 209 31.71 -24.67 -0.90
N LEU A 210 30.48 -24.15 -0.95
CA LEU A 210 29.76 -23.43 0.11
C LEU A 210 30.48 -22.27 0.83
N LYS A 211 31.49 -21.66 0.23
CA LYS A 211 32.22 -20.54 0.88
C LYS A 211 31.49 -19.20 0.84
N GLY A 212 30.28 -19.10 0.27
CA GLY A 212 29.60 -17.82 0.18
C GLY A 212 28.15 -17.90 -0.29
N GLY A 213 27.24 -18.40 0.52
CA GLY A 213 25.79 -18.27 0.27
C GLY A 213 25.26 -16.83 0.45
N GLY A 214 26.01 -15.80 0.03
CA GLY A 214 25.70 -14.41 0.30
C GLY A 214 26.03 -13.99 1.76
N ARG A 215 26.02 -12.68 2.00
CA ARG A 215 26.27 -12.09 3.33
C ARG A 215 24.93 -11.78 4.02
N ILE A 216 24.21 -12.83 4.41
CA ILE A 216 22.88 -12.71 4.99
C ILE A 216 22.99 -12.74 6.51
N ARG A 217 22.41 -11.73 7.18
CA ARG A 217 22.44 -11.56 8.63
C ARG A 217 21.06 -11.72 9.25
N CYS A 218 20.97 -12.52 10.32
CA CYS A 218 19.78 -12.60 11.17
C CYS A 218 19.75 -11.39 12.11
N ALA A 219 18.85 -10.43 11.86
CA ALA A 219 18.70 -9.22 12.66
C ALA A 219 17.41 -8.45 12.32
N ASN A 220 16.98 -7.57 13.24
CA ASN A 220 15.96 -6.56 12.93
C ASN A 220 16.59 -5.41 12.14
N ALA A 221 16.16 -5.21 10.89
CA ALA A 221 16.74 -4.22 10.00
C ALA A 221 16.57 -2.77 10.51
N LEU A 222 15.49 -2.45 11.22
CA LEU A 222 15.27 -1.11 11.77
C LEU A 222 16.17 -0.80 12.97
N ARG A 223 16.60 -1.84 13.71
CA ARG A 223 17.52 -1.72 14.86
C ARG A 223 19.00 -1.91 14.48
N THR A 224 19.28 -2.30 13.24
CA THR A 224 20.64 -2.61 12.77
C THR A 224 21.20 -1.45 11.96
N ASP A 225 22.47 -1.11 12.13
CA ASP A 225 23.18 -0.25 11.20
C ASP A 225 23.50 -1.04 9.92
N TRP A 226 22.96 -0.60 8.80
CA TRP A 226 23.14 -1.29 7.51
C TRP A 226 24.58 -1.24 6.99
N THR A 227 25.36 -0.26 7.40
CA THR A 227 26.79 -0.18 7.01
C THR A 227 27.62 -1.28 7.66
N HIS A 228 27.23 -1.77 8.84
CA HIS A 228 27.88 -2.92 9.46
C HIS A 228 27.55 -4.25 8.77
N VAL A 229 26.41 -4.33 8.09
CA VAL A 229 26.02 -5.53 7.32
C VAL A 229 26.58 -5.47 5.91
N CYS A 230 26.46 -4.31 5.28
CA CYS A 230 26.90 -4.00 3.92
C CYS A 230 27.90 -2.83 3.96
N PRO A 231 29.17 -3.06 4.28
CA PRO A 231 30.18 -2.01 4.37
C PRO A 231 30.30 -1.14 3.14
N PRO A 232 30.17 -1.66 1.89
CA PRO A 232 30.17 -0.83 0.68
C PRO A 232 29.13 0.28 0.66
N LEU A 233 28.09 0.19 1.46
CA LEU A 233 27.07 1.24 1.58
C LEU A 233 27.63 2.56 2.14
N ALA A 234 28.73 2.50 2.90
CA ALA A 234 29.46 3.67 3.42
C ALA A 234 30.51 4.21 2.42
N GLU A 235 30.91 3.45 1.41
CA GLU A 235 31.97 3.80 0.45
C GLU A 235 31.43 4.71 -0.66
N GLN A 236 32.10 5.83 -0.95
CA GLN A 236 31.57 6.85 -1.86
C GLN A 236 31.51 6.42 -3.34
N ASP A 237 32.43 5.59 -3.79
CA ASP A 237 32.57 5.24 -5.22
C ASP A 237 31.94 3.88 -5.56
N THR A 238 31.22 3.25 -4.62
CA THR A 238 30.60 1.96 -4.83
C THR A 238 29.13 2.12 -5.24
N GLU A 239 28.75 1.45 -6.31
CA GLU A 239 27.35 1.37 -6.76
C GLU A 239 26.60 0.32 -5.93
N VAL A 240 25.67 0.77 -5.10
CA VAL A 240 24.84 -0.09 -4.23
C VAL A 240 23.39 0.01 -4.63
N VAL A 241 22.77 -1.15 -4.85
CA VAL A 241 21.37 -1.29 -5.20
C VAL A 241 20.64 -1.86 -4.00
N VAL A 242 19.76 -1.05 -3.39
CA VAL A 242 18.94 -1.44 -2.23
C VAL A 242 17.54 -1.73 -2.74
N PHE A 243 17.03 -2.91 -2.45
CA PHE A 243 15.69 -3.31 -2.88
C PHE A 243 15.05 -4.30 -1.91
N GLY A 244 13.77 -4.54 -2.05
CA GLY A 244 13.08 -5.56 -1.27
C GLY A 244 11.57 -5.33 -1.17
N ASN A 245 10.94 -6.21 -0.41
CA ASN A 245 9.53 -6.16 -0.06
C ASN A 245 9.37 -6.18 1.48
N PRO A 246 9.65 -5.06 2.17
CA PRO A 246 9.58 -4.99 3.62
C PRO A 246 8.18 -5.26 4.17
N PRO A 247 8.04 -5.69 5.44
CA PRO A 247 6.76 -6.02 6.03
C PRO A 247 5.84 -4.80 6.18
N TYR A 248 4.53 -5.00 5.95
CA TYR A 248 3.48 -3.98 6.06
C TYR A 248 2.65 -4.19 7.32
N PHE A 249 2.55 -3.18 8.16
CA PHE A 249 1.62 -3.15 9.29
C PHE A 249 1.04 -1.74 9.42
N GLY A 250 -0.23 -1.61 9.10
CA GLY A 250 -0.94 -0.36 9.31
C GLY A 250 -0.89 0.07 10.79
N ALA A 251 -0.86 1.36 11.04
CA ALA A 251 -0.62 1.96 12.35
C ALA A 251 -1.39 1.34 13.53
N LYS A 252 -2.64 0.91 13.30
CA LYS A 252 -3.51 0.32 14.34
C LYS A 252 -3.21 -1.16 14.63
N LYS A 253 -2.45 -1.83 13.76
CA LYS A 253 -2.13 -3.27 13.88
C LYS A 253 -0.71 -3.52 14.38
N ARG A 254 0.09 -2.47 14.57
CA ARG A 254 1.48 -2.58 15.05
C ARG A 254 1.52 -3.09 16.49
N THR A 255 2.48 -3.96 16.76
CA THR A 255 2.84 -4.37 18.13
C THR A 255 3.61 -3.26 18.84
N GLN A 256 3.76 -3.35 20.16
CA GLN A 256 4.57 -2.41 20.94
C GLN A 256 6.02 -2.36 20.44
N GLU A 257 6.61 -3.52 20.12
CA GLU A 257 7.96 -3.62 19.59
C GLU A 257 8.10 -2.89 18.24
N GLN A 258 7.11 -3.04 17.35
CA GLN A 258 7.10 -2.35 16.06
C GLN A 258 6.90 -0.82 16.19
N ILE A 259 6.22 -0.38 17.24
CA ILE A 259 6.11 1.06 17.56
C ILE A 259 7.49 1.59 17.98
N GLU A 260 8.19 0.87 18.86
CA GLU A 260 9.56 1.21 19.29
C GLU A 260 10.54 1.24 18.11
N ASP A 261 10.43 0.29 17.16
CA ASP A 261 11.24 0.28 15.94
C ASP A 261 11.06 1.55 15.11
N ILE A 262 9.81 2.00 14.97
CA ILE A 262 9.47 3.24 14.25
C ILE A 262 10.01 4.48 14.99
N ASP A 263 9.97 4.48 16.32
CA ASP A 263 10.53 5.55 17.15
C ASP A 263 12.05 5.65 16.97
N LEU A 264 12.75 4.50 16.96
CA LEU A 264 14.20 4.42 16.76
C LEU A 264 14.69 5.01 15.44
N VAL A 265 13.88 4.89 14.37
CA VAL A 265 14.21 5.50 13.06
C VAL A 265 13.73 6.96 12.93
N GLY A 266 13.37 7.60 14.04
CA GLY A 266 13.00 9.03 14.09
C GLY A 266 11.62 9.34 13.54
N LEU A 267 10.70 8.39 13.58
CA LEU A 267 9.31 8.52 13.13
C LEU A 267 8.28 8.49 14.29
N GLY A 268 8.72 8.68 15.54
CA GLY A 268 7.88 8.53 16.73
C GLY A 268 6.70 9.49 16.83
N ASP A 269 6.80 10.68 16.24
CA ASP A 269 5.71 11.64 16.13
C ASP A 269 4.67 11.28 15.06
N ALA A 270 5.01 10.30 14.21
CA ALA A 270 4.19 9.88 13.08
C ALA A 270 3.45 8.57 13.36
N GLN A 271 2.62 8.56 14.41
CA GLN A 271 1.83 7.39 14.82
C GLN A 271 0.93 6.80 13.73
N LEU A 272 0.67 7.56 12.66
CA LEU A 272 -0.19 7.17 11.54
C LEU A 272 0.54 6.37 10.45
N LEU A 273 1.88 6.33 10.46
CA LEU A 273 2.66 5.70 9.39
C LEU A 273 2.54 4.16 9.42
N ASP A 274 2.53 3.56 8.23
CA ASP A 274 2.71 2.12 8.08
C ASP A 274 4.13 1.71 8.49
N TYR A 275 4.30 0.50 9.01
CA TYR A 275 5.59 -0.01 9.48
C TYR A 275 6.67 0.00 8.39
N VAL A 276 6.28 -0.26 7.13
CA VAL A 276 7.18 -0.20 5.95
C VAL A 276 7.88 1.16 5.79
N SER A 277 7.31 2.23 6.31
CA SER A 277 7.91 3.58 6.28
C SER A 277 9.27 3.63 6.95
N GLY A 278 9.51 2.77 7.95
CA GLY A 278 10.80 2.64 8.62
C GLY A 278 11.93 2.26 7.66
N TRP A 279 11.69 1.33 6.73
CA TRP A 279 12.67 0.92 5.72
C TRP A 279 12.98 2.03 4.72
N ILE A 280 11.94 2.79 4.31
CA ILE A 280 12.13 3.93 3.39
C ILE A 280 13.02 5.00 4.04
N VAL A 281 12.74 5.33 5.31
CA VAL A 281 13.52 6.34 6.06
C VAL A 281 14.94 5.85 6.30
N LYS A 282 15.10 4.59 6.70
CA LYS A 282 16.42 3.98 6.92
C LYS A 282 17.26 3.94 5.63
N ALA A 283 16.66 3.54 4.51
CA ALA A 283 17.32 3.60 3.21
C ALA A 283 17.71 5.04 2.82
N ALA A 284 16.85 6.02 3.14
CA ALA A 284 17.12 7.43 2.87
C ALA A 284 18.29 8.00 3.69
N GLU A 285 18.69 7.38 4.80
CA GLU A 285 19.89 7.75 5.57
C GLU A 285 21.17 7.51 4.78
N HIS A 286 21.13 6.57 3.83
CA HIS A 286 22.26 6.22 2.97
C HIS A 286 22.17 6.86 1.58
N ALA A 287 21.32 7.88 1.41
CA ALA A 287 21.14 8.59 0.16
C ALA A 287 22.43 9.32 -0.26
N ARG A 288 23.11 8.79 -1.28
CA ARG A 288 24.30 9.38 -1.90
C ARG A 288 24.36 8.99 -3.37
N ARG A 289 25.26 9.63 -4.12
CA ARG A 289 25.54 9.21 -5.49
C ARG A 289 25.98 7.73 -5.53
N GLY A 290 25.47 6.98 -6.50
CA GLY A 290 25.71 5.55 -6.64
C GLY A 290 24.84 4.66 -5.76
N VAL A 291 23.95 5.20 -4.91
CA VAL A 291 22.94 4.42 -4.19
C VAL A 291 21.58 4.61 -4.86
N THR A 292 21.01 3.50 -5.32
CA THR A 292 19.64 3.45 -5.84
C THR A 292 18.78 2.53 -4.98
N ILE A 293 17.53 2.90 -4.78
CA ILE A 293 16.63 2.23 -3.84
C ILE A 293 15.33 1.88 -4.56
N ALA A 294 14.80 0.67 -4.37
CA ALA A 294 13.44 0.35 -4.77
C ALA A 294 12.76 -0.58 -3.77
N PHE A 295 11.59 -0.19 -3.31
CA PHE A 295 10.78 -1.03 -2.42
C PHE A 295 9.39 -1.27 -2.98
N VAL A 296 8.90 -2.48 -2.75
CA VAL A 296 7.47 -2.77 -2.80
C VAL A 296 6.87 -2.32 -1.47
N VAL A 297 5.88 -1.46 -1.52
CA VAL A 297 5.28 -0.86 -0.32
C VAL A 297 3.76 -0.81 -0.44
N THR A 298 3.06 -0.65 0.68
CA THR A 298 1.61 -0.40 0.63
C THR A 298 1.31 0.93 -0.04
N SER A 299 0.21 1.00 -0.78
CA SER A 299 -0.25 2.25 -1.42
C SER A 299 -0.50 3.37 -0.41
N SER A 300 -0.68 3.04 0.87
CA SER A 300 -0.91 4.00 1.97
C SER A 300 0.23 5.00 2.16
N VAL A 301 1.48 4.66 1.82
CA VAL A 301 2.61 5.61 1.91
C VAL A 301 2.53 6.74 0.88
N CYS A 302 1.69 6.57 -0.15
CA CYS A 302 1.43 7.53 -1.22
C CYS A 302 0.04 8.20 -1.12
N GLN A 303 -0.70 7.94 -0.05
CA GLN A 303 -2.08 8.40 0.14
C GLN A 303 -2.37 8.78 1.59
N GLY A 304 -3.37 9.62 1.79
CA GLY A 304 -3.86 9.95 3.12
C GLY A 304 -2.89 10.80 3.93
N GLU A 305 -3.07 10.74 5.24
CA GLU A 305 -2.31 11.55 6.20
C GLU A 305 -0.84 11.14 6.32
N GLN A 306 -0.46 9.98 5.78
CA GLN A 306 0.91 9.47 5.82
C GLN A 306 1.86 10.21 4.88
N VAL A 307 1.35 10.78 3.79
CA VAL A 307 2.18 11.36 2.72
C VAL A 307 3.06 12.50 3.24
N VAL A 308 2.47 13.45 3.93
CA VAL A 308 3.21 14.65 4.33
C VAL A 308 4.32 14.35 5.35
N PRO A 309 4.08 13.66 6.48
CA PRO A 309 5.12 13.38 7.45
C PRO A 309 6.25 12.49 6.91
N LEU A 310 5.94 11.53 6.05
CA LEU A 310 6.95 10.65 5.45
C LEU A 310 7.78 11.38 4.39
N TRP A 311 7.12 11.92 3.37
CA TRP A 311 7.81 12.42 2.18
C TRP A 311 8.52 13.75 2.37
N THR A 312 8.08 14.58 3.31
CA THR A 312 8.84 15.78 3.71
C THR A 312 10.23 15.38 4.23
N ARG A 313 10.33 14.30 4.98
CA ARG A 313 11.62 13.78 5.48
C ARG A 313 12.47 13.19 4.36
N ILE A 314 11.86 12.40 3.47
CA ILE A 314 12.58 11.74 2.36
C ILE A 314 13.15 12.77 1.39
N PHE A 315 12.33 13.74 0.96
CA PHE A 315 12.76 14.79 0.04
C PHE A 315 13.71 15.80 0.70
N GLY A 316 13.56 16.03 2.00
CA GLY A 316 14.50 16.83 2.79
C GLY A 316 15.92 16.25 2.84
N ARG A 317 16.08 14.94 2.59
CA ARG A 317 17.38 14.26 2.43
C ARG A 317 17.90 14.26 0.99
N GLY A 318 17.24 14.95 0.07
CA GLY A 318 17.67 15.08 -1.33
C GLY A 318 17.31 13.90 -2.22
N LEU A 319 16.48 12.96 -1.76
CA LEU A 319 15.97 11.89 -2.60
C LEU A 319 14.83 12.37 -3.50
N HIS A 320 14.70 11.72 -4.66
CA HIS A 320 13.63 11.92 -5.63
C HIS A 320 13.04 10.57 -6.04
N ILE A 321 11.79 10.56 -6.49
CA ILE A 321 11.19 9.37 -7.08
C ILE A 321 11.69 9.26 -8.53
N ARG A 322 12.54 8.25 -8.79
CA ARG A 322 13.07 7.92 -10.12
C ARG A 322 12.02 7.25 -10.99
N PHE A 323 11.31 6.28 -10.40
CA PHE A 323 10.19 5.63 -11.03
C PHE A 323 9.16 5.20 -9.97
N ALA A 324 7.92 5.02 -10.40
CA ALA A 324 6.89 4.45 -9.55
C ALA A 324 5.89 3.65 -10.39
N TYR A 325 5.33 2.62 -9.77
CA TYR A 325 4.11 1.98 -10.27
C TYR A 325 2.92 2.53 -9.50
N ARG A 326 1.85 2.93 -10.20
CA ARG A 326 0.58 3.28 -9.53
C ARG A 326 0.02 2.09 -8.77
N PRO A 327 -0.80 2.30 -7.74
CA PRO A 327 -1.32 1.22 -6.92
C PRO A 327 -1.96 0.10 -7.74
N PHE A 328 -1.60 -1.15 -7.43
CA PHE A 328 -2.16 -2.34 -8.05
C PHE A 328 -2.36 -3.44 -7.01
N LYS A 329 -3.27 -4.38 -7.29
CA LYS A 329 -3.54 -5.51 -6.40
C LYS A 329 -2.38 -6.50 -6.44
N TRP A 330 -1.78 -6.73 -5.27
CA TRP A 330 -0.74 -7.73 -5.12
C TRP A 330 -1.37 -9.13 -5.09
N ARG A 331 -1.23 -9.86 -6.19
CA ARG A 331 -1.72 -11.24 -6.27
C ARG A 331 -0.55 -12.19 -6.05
N ASN A 332 -0.66 -13.06 -5.06
CA ASN A 332 0.21 -14.22 -4.91
C ASN A 332 -0.43 -15.40 -5.61
N SER A 333 0.36 -16.16 -6.37
CA SER A 333 -0.09 -17.33 -7.16
C SER A 333 -0.61 -18.50 -6.31
N ALA A 334 -0.65 -18.42 -4.99
CA ALA A 334 -0.86 -19.56 -4.11
C ALA A 334 -2.16 -19.56 -3.27
N ALA A 335 -2.96 -18.50 -3.21
CA ALA A 335 -4.30 -18.50 -2.57
C ALA A 335 -5.04 -17.19 -2.85
N ASP A 336 -6.37 -17.26 -2.99
CA ASP A 336 -7.33 -16.15 -3.05
C ASP A 336 -7.44 -15.38 -1.71
N ILE A 337 -6.33 -14.86 -1.20
CA ILE A 337 -6.34 -13.97 -0.06
C ILE A 337 -6.48 -12.55 -0.60
N ALA A 338 -7.43 -11.79 -0.06
CA ALA A 338 -7.73 -10.40 -0.41
C ALA A 338 -6.43 -9.61 -0.61
N GLY A 339 -6.15 -9.24 -1.86
CA GLY A 339 -4.88 -8.67 -2.25
C GLY A 339 -4.68 -7.29 -1.61
N VAL A 340 -3.56 -7.11 -0.93
CA VAL A 340 -3.16 -5.78 -0.44
C VAL A 340 -2.84 -4.90 -1.65
N SER A 341 -3.34 -3.66 -1.65
CA SER A 341 -2.98 -2.66 -2.66
C SER A 341 -1.56 -2.16 -2.39
N VAL A 342 -0.66 -2.40 -3.35
CA VAL A 342 0.76 -2.02 -3.26
C VAL A 342 1.16 -1.06 -4.36
N THR A 343 2.27 -0.38 -4.15
CA THR A 343 3.01 0.39 -5.15
C THR A 343 4.47 -0.03 -5.13
N ILE A 344 5.19 0.19 -6.23
CA ILE A 344 6.65 0.03 -6.28
C ILE A 344 7.24 1.41 -6.44
N LEU A 345 8.19 1.75 -5.58
CA LEU A 345 8.84 3.06 -5.54
C LEU A 345 10.34 2.91 -5.75
N GLY A 346 10.86 3.54 -6.80
CA GLY A 346 12.28 3.70 -7.03
C GLY A 346 12.75 5.10 -6.63
N LEU A 347 13.77 5.18 -5.78
CA LEU A 347 14.30 6.43 -5.23
C LEU A 347 15.77 6.60 -5.60
N THR A 348 16.20 7.84 -5.80
CA THR A 348 17.60 8.20 -6.07
C THR A 348 17.92 9.59 -5.55
N SER A 349 19.17 9.83 -5.19
CA SER A 349 19.70 11.18 -4.90
C SER A 349 20.18 11.92 -6.16
N GLU A 350 20.26 11.23 -7.31
CA GLU A 350 20.70 11.82 -8.55
C GLU A 350 19.56 12.57 -9.25
N LYS A 351 19.85 13.77 -9.76
CA LYS A 351 18.90 14.51 -10.60
C LYS A 351 18.81 13.82 -11.96
N LEU A 352 17.64 13.32 -12.27
CA LEU A 352 17.35 12.68 -13.55
C LEU A 352 16.66 13.66 -14.50
N ALA A 353 16.96 13.57 -15.78
CA ALA A 353 16.24 14.33 -16.80
C ALA A 353 14.80 13.84 -16.96
N GLN A 354 14.57 12.55 -16.71
CA GLN A 354 13.25 11.91 -16.86
C GLN A 354 13.03 10.86 -15.79
N CYS A 355 11.83 10.86 -15.21
CA CYS A 355 11.31 9.87 -14.30
C CYS A 355 10.20 9.07 -14.98
N ARG A 356 9.99 7.81 -14.58
CA ARG A 356 9.04 6.88 -15.22
C ARG A 356 7.88 6.54 -14.29
N LEU A 357 6.66 6.86 -14.68
CA LEU A 357 5.44 6.49 -13.95
C LEU A 357 4.71 5.40 -14.72
N TYR A 358 4.58 4.22 -14.13
CA TYR A 358 3.98 3.04 -14.73
C TYR A 358 2.53 2.86 -14.29
N GLU A 359 1.68 2.56 -15.26
CA GLU A 359 0.27 2.20 -15.09
C GLU A 359 -0.04 0.91 -15.88
N PRO A 360 -1.16 0.21 -15.64
CA PRO A 360 -1.52 -0.94 -16.45
C PRO A 360 -1.59 -0.59 -17.94
N GLY A 361 -0.71 -1.21 -18.73
CA GLY A 361 -0.68 -1.06 -20.19
C GLY A 361 0.13 0.11 -20.75
N PHE A 362 0.57 1.09 -19.94
CA PHE A 362 1.38 2.20 -20.44
C PHE A 362 2.34 2.81 -19.39
N MET A 363 3.30 3.60 -19.88
CA MET A 363 4.27 4.32 -19.07
C MET A 363 4.27 5.80 -19.48
N THR A 364 4.24 6.67 -18.48
CA THR A 364 4.37 8.11 -18.66
C THR A 364 5.76 8.56 -18.23
N THR A 365 6.41 9.37 -19.06
CA THR A 365 7.69 10.02 -18.72
C THR A 365 7.44 11.44 -18.25
N THR A 366 8.10 11.84 -17.16
CA THR A 366 7.96 13.18 -16.57
C THR A 366 9.28 13.63 -15.94
N ASN A 367 9.43 14.92 -15.71
CA ASN A 367 10.63 15.46 -15.06
C ASN A 367 10.67 15.16 -13.55
N THR A 368 9.50 15.05 -12.91
CA THR A 368 9.38 14.76 -11.48
C THR A 368 8.10 13.96 -11.20
N ILE A 369 8.15 13.11 -10.20
CA ILE A 369 6.97 12.37 -9.71
C ILE A 369 6.68 12.85 -8.28
N SER A 370 5.45 13.30 -8.06
CA SER A 370 4.95 13.61 -6.73
C SER A 370 4.72 12.32 -5.92
N PRO A 371 4.82 12.34 -4.59
CA PRO A 371 4.44 11.22 -3.73
C PRO A 371 3.01 10.72 -3.91
N TYR A 372 2.12 11.56 -4.44
CA TYR A 372 0.77 11.15 -4.82
C TYR A 372 0.71 10.37 -6.15
N LEU A 373 1.87 9.97 -6.70
CA LEU A 373 2.05 9.21 -7.95
C LEU A 373 1.41 9.90 -9.16
N ILE A 374 1.63 11.19 -9.24
CA ILE A 374 1.26 12.02 -10.38
C ILE A 374 2.48 12.80 -10.89
N PRO A 375 2.53 13.19 -12.17
CA PRO A 375 3.55 14.11 -12.68
C PRO A 375 3.52 15.44 -11.91
N GLY A 376 4.70 15.98 -11.62
CA GLY A 376 4.85 17.31 -11.04
C GLY A 376 5.52 17.34 -9.66
N PRO A 377 5.69 18.54 -9.08
CA PRO A 377 6.36 18.71 -7.80
C PRO A 377 5.52 18.21 -6.62
N PHE A 378 6.17 17.97 -5.49
CA PHE A 378 5.48 17.64 -4.25
C PHE A 378 4.76 18.87 -3.67
N ILE A 379 3.44 18.83 -3.66
CA ILE A 379 2.57 19.80 -3.00
C ILE A 379 1.94 19.09 -1.80
N PRO A 380 2.36 19.37 -0.57
CA PRO A 380 1.87 18.66 0.61
C PRO A 380 0.43 19.08 0.92
N VAL A 381 -0.47 18.10 0.97
CA VAL A 381 -1.88 18.29 1.37
C VAL A 381 -2.03 17.77 2.79
N SER A 382 -2.15 18.69 3.75
CA SER A 382 -2.38 18.37 5.15
C SER A 382 -3.84 18.56 5.53
N GLY A 383 -4.35 17.76 6.45
CA GLY A 383 -5.69 17.89 6.99
C GLY A 383 -5.94 19.28 7.59
N ARG A 384 -7.14 19.83 7.39
CA ARG A 384 -7.53 21.16 7.83
C ARG A 384 -8.84 21.11 8.61
N GLY A 385 -8.94 21.94 9.62
CA GLY A 385 -10.17 22.11 10.41
C GLY A 385 -11.28 22.89 9.69
N SER A 386 -10.93 23.68 8.67
CA SER A 386 -11.84 24.50 7.86
C SER A 386 -11.59 24.33 6.37
N VAL A 387 -12.60 24.57 5.57
CA VAL A 387 -12.54 24.53 4.11
C VAL A 387 -11.62 25.62 3.55
N ILE A 388 -10.90 25.29 2.46
CA ILE A 388 -10.04 26.26 1.72
C ILE A 388 -10.78 26.99 0.62
N ALA A 389 -12.03 26.62 0.37
CA ALA A 389 -12.86 27.12 -0.69
C ALA A 389 -14.23 27.50 -0.13
N ASP A 390 -15.07 28.14 -0.94
CA ASP A 390 -16.42 28.52 -0.55
C ASP A 390 -17.36 27.30 -0.61
N LEU A 391 -17.20 26.41 0.38
CA LEU A 391 -18.00 25.20 0.58
C LEU A 391 -18.66 25.27 1.97
N PRO A 392 -19.90 24.79 2.13
CA PRO A 392 -20.54 24.69 3.44
C PRO A 392 -19.81 23.69 4.34
N ALA A 393 -19.94 23.86 5.65
CA ALA A 393 -19.29 22.94 6.60
C ALA A 393 -19.85 21.52 6.50
N MET A 394 -18.96 20.53 6.45
CA MET A 394 -19.31 19.11 6.53
C MET A 394 -18.88 18.57 7.90
N VAL A 395 -19.75 17.81 8.54
CA VAL A 395 -19.51 17.22 9.86
C VAL A 395 -19.67 15.71 9.82
N MET A 396 -19.03 15.00 10.74
CA MET A 396 -19.26 13.56 10.91
C MET A 396 -20.64 13.32 11.52
N GLY A 397 -21.33 12.28 11.14
CA GLY A 397 -22.56 11.85 11.73
C GLY A 397 -22.41 11.48 13.21
N SER A 398 -23.52 11.33 13.90
CA SER A 398 -23.60 11.12 15.35
C SER A 398 -23.20 9.70 15.75
N ASN A 399 -22.56 9.56 16.92
CA ASN A 399 -22.13 8.27 17.46
C ASN A 399 -22.64 8.10 18.91
N PRO A 400 -23.47 7.10 19.18
CA PRO A 400 -23.99 6.86 20.52
C PRO A 400 -22.95 6.35 21.50
N VAL A 401 -21.93 5.58 21.07
CA VAL A 401 -20.96 4.87 21.92
C VAL A 401 -21.68 4.10 23.03
N ASP A 402 -22.57 3.19 22.62
CA ASP A 402 -23.60 2.54 23.48
C ASP A 402 -23.56 1.00 23.40
N GLY A 403 -22.62 0.41 22.66
CA GLY A 403 -22.64 -1.03 22.39
C GLY A 403 -23.87 -1.49 21.63
N LYS A 404 -24.43 -0.66 20.77
CA LYS A 404 -25.69 -0.87 20.01
C LYS A 404 -26.96 -0.94 20.87
N ARG A 405 -27.00 -0.33 22.07
CA ARG A 405 -28.14 -0.36 22.95
C ARG A 405 -29.23 0.63 22.55
N LEU A 406 -28.84 1.78 21.99
CA LEU A 406 -29.76 2.80 21.48
C LEU A 406 -30.11 2.61 20.00
N VAL A 407 -29.48 1.66 19.32
CA VAL A 407 -29.79 1.29 17.92
C VAL A 407 -30.96 0.30 17.91
N VAL A 408 -31.92 0.49 17.01
CA VAL A 408 -33.18 -0.27 16.93
C VAL A 408 -33.34 -0.77 15.49
N THR A 409 -33.64 -2.07 15.33
CA THR A 409 -33.97 -2.65 14.03
C THR A 409 -35.43 -2.37 13.65
N PRO A 410 -35.85 -2.57 12.40
CA PRO A 410 -37.23 -2.45 11.99
C PRO A 410 -38.18 -3.34 12.83
N GLU A 411 -37.80 -4.58 13.07
CA GLU A 411 -38.57 -5.56 13.84
C GLU A 411 -38.72 -5.12 15.30
N GLU A 412 -37.63 -4.61 15.90
CA GLU A 412 -37.66 -4.07 17.27
C GLU A 412 -38.55 -2.81 17.35
N ARG A 413 -38.50 -1.96 16.29
CA ARG A 413 -39.39 -0.78 16.23
C ARG A 413 -40.87 -1.19 16.22
N GLU A 414 -41.26 -2.17 15.40
CA GLU A 414 -42.61 -2.68 15.37
C GLU A 414 -43.03 -3.22 16.74
N ALA A 415 -42.17 -3.99 17.42
CA ALA A 415 -42.43 -4.50 18.76
C ALA A 415 -42.60 -3.35 19.78
N PHE A 416 -41.77 -2.31 19.71
CA PHE A 416 -41.91 -1.14 20.62
C PHE A 416 -43.21 -0.40 20.41
N LEU A 417 -43.64 -0.22 19.16
CA LEU A 417 -44.89 0.46 18.83
C LEU A 417 -46.12 -0.39 19.18
N ALA A 418 -46.00 -1.72 19.10
CA ALA A 418 -47.09 -2.63 19.54
C ALA A 418 -47.26 -2.63 21.07
N GLU A 419 -46.14 -2.46 21.83
CA GLU A 419 -46.19 -2.38 23.30
C GLU A 419 -46.67 -1.01 23.77
N ASP A 420 -46.11 0.07 23.21
CA ASP A 420 -46.50 1.45 23.52
C ASP A 420 -46.35 2.36 22.29
N PRO A 421 -47.44 2.78 21.63
CA PRO A 421 -47.37 3.65 20.44
C PRO A 421 -46.70 5.00 20.67
N ARG A 422 -46.60 5.49 21.93
CA ARG A 422 -45.86 6.74 22.26
C ARG A 422 -44.35 6.63 21.97
N ALA A 423 -43.84 5.41 21.89
CA ALA A 423 -42.42 5.17 21.51
C ALA A 423 -42.04 5.79 20.17
N GLU A 424 -42.98 5.96 19.22
CA GLU A 424 -42.72 6.53 17.91
C GLU A 424 -42.04 7.91 17.97
N ARG A 425 -42.44 8.74 18.93
CA ARG A 425 -41.85 10.06 19.14
C ARG A 425 -40.32 10.02 19.39
N PHE A 426 -39.85 8.94 19.99
CA PHE A 426 -38.46 8.76 20.39
C PHE A 426 -37.67 7.86 19.47
N LEU A 427 -38.23 7.43 18.34
CA LEU A 427 -37.63 6.58 17.36
C LEU A 427 -37.35 7.38 16.08
N GLN A 428 -36.06 7.69 15.82
CA GLN A 428 -35.64 8.42 14.62
C GLN A 428 -34.94 7.47 13.64
N PRO A 429 -35.13 7.66 12.31
CA PRO A 429 -34.30 6.98 11.31
C PRO A 429 -32.80 7.24 11.57
N TYR A 430 -32.02 6.17 11.60
CA TYR A 430 -30.57 6.23 11.90
C TYR A 430 -29.77 5.61 10.78
N LEU A 431 -29.25 6.45 9.85
CA LEU A 431 -28.68 6.00 8.60
C LEU A 431 -27.17 6.17 8.60
N GLY A 432 -26.46 5.14 8.17
CA GLY A 432 -25.04 5.13 7.87
C GLY A 432 -24.79 4.83 6.40
N GLY A 433 -23.55 4.47 6.06
CA GLY A 433 -23.17 4.18 4.68
C GLY A 433 -23.98 3.05 4.06
N ASP A 434 -24.18 1.97 4.79
CA ASP A 434 -24.91 0.79 4.28
C ASP A 434 -26.40 1.07 4.10
N GLU A 435 -27.04 1.74 5.07
CA GLU A 435 -28.46 2.10 4.97
C GLU A 435 -28.70 3.01 3.77
N ILE A 436 -27.82 3.99 3.53
CA ILE A 436 -27.91 4.91 2.40
C ILE A 436 -27.70 4.16 1.07
N LEU A 437 -26.70 3.27 1.00
CA LEU A 437 -26.35 2.58 -0.25
C LEU A 437 -27.34 1.50 -0.64
N TYR A 438 -27.82 0.73 0.33
CA TYR A 438 -28.68 -0.44 0.09
C TYR A 438 -30.16 -0.19 0.40
N GLY A 439 -30.54 1.03 0.79
CA GLY A 439 -31.92 1.37 1.13
C GLY A 439 -32.45 0.61 2.37
N ARG A 440 -31.56 0.26 3.31
CA ARG A 440 -31.95 -0.47 4.51
C ARG A 440 -32.52 0.47 5.56
N GLU A 441 -33.50 -0.01 6.29
CA GLU A 441 -34.04 0.74 7.42
C GLU A 441 -33.28 0.40 8.69
N ARG A 442 -33.05 1.42 9.51
CA ARG A 442 -32.53 1.33 10.86
C ARG A 442 -32.95 2.55 11.63
N TYR A 443 -33.17 2.40 12.90
CA TYR A 443 -33.66 3.44 13.81
C TYR A 443 -32.75 3.59 15.01
N CYS A 444 -32.93 4.67 15.76
CA CYS A 444 -32.30 4.84 17.06
C CYS A 444 -33.27 5.46 18.06
N VAL A 445 -33.06 5.14 19.34
CA VAL A 445 -33.66 5.88 20.43
C VAL A 445 -33.02 7.26 20.49
N TRP A 446 -33.84 8.30 20.28
CA TRP A 446 -33.42 9.69 20.29
C TRP A 446 -34.22 10.49 21.31
N VAL A 447 -33.62 10.80 22.45
CA VAL A 447 -34.26 11.48 23.58
C VAL A 447 -33.47 12.72 23.93
N ASP A 448 -34.15 13.86 24.02
CA ASP A 448 -33.58 15.07 24.59
C ASP A 448 -33.86 15.16 26.11
N ASP A 449 -33.26 16.10 26.80
CA ASP A 449 -33.40 16.20 28.26
C ASP A 449 -34.82 16.60 28.68
N ALA A 450 -35.56 17.30 27.80
CA ALA A 450 -36.95 17.69 28.08
C ALA A 450 -37.93 16.50 27.94
N GLY A 451 -37.63 15.57 27.03
CA GLY A 451 -38.47 14.37 26.81
C GLY A 451 -38.08 13.17 27.67
N LEU A 452 -37.09 13.29 28.56
CA LEU A 452 -36.54 12.15 29.29
C LEU A 452 -37.54 11.50 30.21
N GLU A 453 -38.33 12.27 30.95
CA GLU A 453 -39.35 11.74 31.88
C GLU A 453 -40.41 10.93 31.14
N GLU A 454 -40.91 11.45 30.03
CA GLU A 454 -41.87 10.74 29.17
C GLU A 454 -41.23 9.47 28.58
N ALA A 455 -40.01 9.56 28.06
CA ALA A 455 -39.29 8.42 27.49
C ALA A 455 -39.07 7.29 28.51
N LEU A 456 -38.77 7.62 29.76
CA LEU A 456 -38.63 6.65 30.85
C LEU A 456 -39.97 6.03 31.31
N SER A 457 -41.10 6.66 31.00
CA SER A 457 -42.43 6.08 31.23
C SER A 457 -42.80 4.99 30.20
N ILE A 458 -42.03 4.90 29.09
CA ILE A 458 -42.24 3.93 28.02
C ILE A 458 -41.26 2.78 28.22
N GLN A 459 -41.78 1.61 28.64
CA GLN A 459 -40.98 0.49 29.10
C GLN A 459 -39.87 0.05 28.12
N PRO A 460 -40.11 -0.17 26.80
CA PRO A 460 -39.07 -0.56 25.89
C PRO A 460 -37.97 0.51 25.73
N ILE A 461 -38.31 1.80 25.76
CA ILE A 461 -37.33 2.90 25.70
C ILE A 461 -36.50 2.96 26.99
N ALA A 462 -37.14 2.90 28.15
CA ALA A 462 -36.48 2.90 29.45
C ALA A 462 -35.47 1.74 29.58
N THR A 463 -35.86 0.55 29.12
CA THR A 463 -35.01 -0.65 29.12
C THR A 463 -33.72 -0.42 28.26
N ARG A 464 -33.85 0.21 27.11
CA ARG A 464 -32.70 0.54 26.24
C ARG A 464 -31.77 1.57 26.86
N ILE A 465 -32.34 2.61 27.48
CA ILE A 465 -31.56 3.66 28.17
C ILE A 465 -30.76 3.06 29.33
N GLU A 466 -31.40 2.20 30.14
CA GLU A 466 -30.74 1.54 31.26
C GLU A 466 -29.64 0.56 30.80
N ALA A 467 -29.88 -0.21 29.71
CA ALA A 467 -28.89 -1.07 29.10
C ALA A 467 -27.67 -0.27 28.55
N CYS A 468 -27.94 0.94 28.02
CA CYS A 468 -26.88 1.86 27.58
C CYS A 468 -26.05 2.36 28.77
N ARG A 469 -26.66 2.71 29.90
CA ARG A 469 -25.97 3.11 31.14
C ARG A 469 -25.00 2.05 31.59
N ARG A 470 -25.47 0.81 31.76
CA ARG A 470 -24.67 -0.33 32.22
C ARG A 470 -23.51 -0.62 31.29
N TYR A 471 -23.71 -0.52 29.98
CA TYR A 471 -22.63 -0.67 29.01
C TYR A 471 -21.58 0.41 29.19
N ARG A 472 -21.99 1.68 29.27
CA ARG A 472 -21.04 2.82 29.35
C ARG A 472 -20.24 2.82 30.63
N GLU A 473 -20.79 2.41 31.76
CA GLU A 473 -20.09 2.29 33.04
C GLU A 473 -18.91 1.33 32.97
N ASN A 474 -19.02 0.27 32.15
CA ASN A 474 -18.01 -0.78 32.00
C ASN A 474 -17.14 -0.67 30.72
N ALA A 475 -17.35 0.37 29.91
CA ALA A 475 -16.65 0.53 28.63
C ALA A 475 -15.46 1.48 28.72
N GLY A 476 -14.89 1.89 27.56
CA GLY A 476 -13.75 2.80 27.47
C GLY A 476 -14.04 4.22 27.97
N ARG A 477 -13.00 5.05 28.02
CA ARG A 477 -13.04 6.40 28.61
C ARG A 477 -14.18 7.28 28.10
N ASP A 478 -14.41 7.29 26.77
CA ASP A 478 -15.44 8.15 26.16
C ASP A 478 -16.85 7.69 26.49
N ALA A 479 -17.09 6.38 26.58
CA ALA A 479 -18.34 5.82 27.03
C ALA A 479 -18.63 6.18 28.49
N ARG A 480 -17.63 5.98 29.38
CA ARG A 480 -17.78 6.31 30.83
C ARG A 480 -18.08 7.79 31.08
N ARG A 481 -17.55 8.70 30.28
CA ARG A 481 -17.88 10.14 30.37
C ARG A 481 -19.32 10.46 30.07
N ALA A 482 -20.03 9.61 29.33
CA ALA A 482 -21.41 9.78 28.94
C ALA A 482 -22.37 8.83 29.71
N ALA A 483 -21.90 8.15 30.75
CA ALA A 483 -22.70 7.19 31.52
C ALA A 483 -23.78 7.85 32.35
N ASP A 484 -23.59 9.09 32.80
CA ASP A 484 -24.57 9.92 33.54
C ASP A 484 -25.74 10.39 32.65
N ARG A 485 -25.56 10.40 31.33
CA ARG A 485 -26.56 10.79 30.33
C ARG A 485 -26.80 9.67 29.30
N PRO A 486 -27.30 8.50 29.75
CA PRO A 486 -27.41 7.30 28.92
C PRO A 486 -28.40 7.44 27.76
N HIS A 487 -29.35 8.36 27.85
CA HIS A 487 -30.34 8.69 26.81
C HIS A 487 -29.78 9.52 25.67
N ARG A 488 -28.64 10.19 25.87
CA ARG A 488 -28.00 11.03 24.86
C ARG A 488 -26.92 10.27 24.07
N PHE A 489 -26.77 10.63 22.85
CA PHE A 489 -25.59 10.22 22.08
C PHE A 489 -24.30 10.85 22.63
N CYS A 490 -23.23 10.08 22.72
CA CYS A 490 -21.93 10.57 23.21
C CYS A 490 -21.39 11.71 22.33
N TYR A 491 -21.50 11.53 21.02
CA TYR A 491 -21.17 12.54 20.02
C TYR A 491 -22.40 12.81 19.15
N SER A 492 -22.90 14.03 19.18
CA SER A 492 -24.06 14.45 18.40
C SER A 492 -23.72 15.66 17.56
N THR A 493 -23.92 15.54 16.27
CA THR A 493 -23.82 16.64 15.29
C THR A 493 -25.16 16.89 14.61
N TRP A 494 -26.20 16.16 15.05
CA TRP A 494 -27.53 16.20 14.43
C TRP A 494 -28.18 17.60 14.55
N ARG A 495 -28.84 17.99 13.47
CA ARG A 495 -29.73 19.13 13.38
C ARG A 495 -31.02 18.70 12.71
N ASN A 496 -32.15 19.23 13.16
CA ASN A 496 -33.43 18.98 12.49
C ASN A 496 -33.58 19.83 11.23
N ALA A 497 -32.80 19.51 10.22
CA ALA A 497 -32.73 20.20 8.95
C ALA A 497 -32.53 19.19 7.79
N PRO A 498 -32.85 19.58 6.55
CA PRO A 498 -32.45 18.79 5.40
C PRO A 498 -30.93 18.58 5.37
N VAL A 499 -30.50 17.41 4.92
CA VAL A 499 -29.08 17.04 4.96
C VAL A 499 -28.62 16.36 3.66
N LEU A 500 -27.45 16.72 3.16
CA LEU A 500 -26.75 15.96 2.14
C LEU A 500 -25.82 14.96 2.84
N ALA A 501 -26.12 13.68 2.70
CA ALA A 501 -25.38 12.58 3.29
C ALA A 501 -24.32 12.05 2.34
N VAL A 502 -23.11 11.83 2.88
CA VAL A 502 -21.96 11.27 2.15
C VAL A 502 -21.44 10.07 2.92
N PRO A 503 -21.52 8.83 2.39
CA PRO A 503 -20.93 7.66 3.03
C PRO A 503 -19.43 7.84 3.26
N ASN A 504 -18.91 7.45 4.43
CA ASN A 504 -17.50 7.64 4.77
C ASN A 504 -16.55 6.64 4.09
N THR A 505 -17.09 5.54 3.57
CA THR A 505 -16.32 4.51 2.87
C THR A 505 -16.93 4.29 1.48
N GLN A 506 -16.08 4.26 0.46
CA GLN A 506 -16.46 4.14 -0.94
C GLN A 506 -15.71 2.99 -1.61
N SER A 507 -16.40 2.18 -2.45
CA SER A 507 -15.70 1.23 -3.33
C SER A 507 -14.78 1.99 -4.30
N GLU A 508 -13.59 1.46 -4.52
CA GLU A 508 -12.66 2.02 -5.52
C GLU A 508 -13.20 1.91 -6.96
N ASP A 509 -14.04 0.92 -7.22
CA ASP A 509 -14.59 0.66 -8.55
C ASP A 509 -15.70 1.64 -8.95
N ARG A 510 -16.34 2.32 -7.98
CA ARG A 510 -17.39 3.30 -8.28
C ARG A 510 -16.82 4.53 -9.01
N LEU A 511 -17.46 4.87 -10.13
CA LEU A 511 -17.06 6.02 -10.94
C LEU A 511 -17.40 7.36 -10.27
N TYR A 512 -18.44 7.38 -9.43
CA TYR A 512 -18.96 8.58 -8.78
C TYR A 512 -19.32 8.34 -7.31
N LEU A 513 -19.28 9.41 -6.53
CA LEU A 513 -19.65 9.40 -5.12
C LEU A 513 -21.19 9.41 -5.00
N PRO A 514 -21.82 8.45 -4.30
CA PRO A 514 -23.29 8.38 -4.16
C PRO A 514 -23.80 9.30 -3.03
N ALA A 515 -23.45 10.58 -3.05
CA ALA A 515 -24.02 11.56 -2.13
C ALA A 515 -25.53 11.66 -2.31
N THR A 516 -26.29 11.78 -1.21
CA THR A 516 -27.76 11.68 -1.25
C THR A 516 -28.41 12.72 -0.34
N PRO A 517 -29.33 13.54 -0.86
CA PRO A 517 -30.13 14.42 -0.04
C PRO A 517 -31.18 13.62 0.75
N LEU A 518 -31.31 13.92 2.03
CA LEU A 518 -32.28 13.33 2.94
C LEU A 518 -33.12 14.44 3.58
N LYS A 519 -34.35 14.11 3.95
CA LYS A 519 -35.28 15.02 4.63
C LYS A 519 -34.84 15.30 6.08
N GLN A 520 -35.38 16.35 6.66
CA GLN A 520 -35.26 16.60 8.11
C GLN A 520 -35.75 15.40 8.92
N GLY A 521 -35.29 15.27 10.16
CA GLY A 521 -35.66 14.19 11.07
C GLY A 521 -34.79 12.94 10.97
N VAL A 522 -33.85 12.87 10.04
CA VAL A 522 -32.89 11.75 9.91
C VAL A 522 -31.65 12.01 10.76
N VAL A 523 -31.25 11.04 11.56
CA VAL A 523 -29.98 11.03 12.29
C VAL A 523 -28.96 10.27 11.45
N LEU A 524 -27.86 10.91 11.05
CA LEU A 524 -26.75 10.22 10.38
C LEU A 524 -25.81 9.61 11.41
N SER A 525 -25.40 8.36 11.17
CA SER A 525 -24.38 7.69 11.97
C SER A 525 -22.97 8.13 11.58
N HIS A 526 -21.99 7.87 12.43
CA HIS A 526 -20.57 8.12 12.17
C HIS A 526 -20.02 7.39 10.93
N ALA A 527 -20.79 6.49 10.30
CA ALA A 527 -20.46 5.88 9.02
C ALA A 527 -20.83 6.75 7.80
N ALA A 528 -21.35 7.95 8.03
CA ALA A 528 -21.64 8.94 7.01
C ALA A 528 -21.28 10.35 7.49
N PHE A 529 -21.06 11.27 6.57
CA PHE A 529 -20.89 12.70 6.81
C PHE A 529 -22.16 13.47 6.44
N ALA A 530 -22.37 14.60 7.09
CA ALA A 530 -23.54 15.46 6.95
C ALA A 530 -23.13 16.87 6.50
N VAL A 531 -23.80 17.40 5.48
CA VAL A 531 -23.87 18.84 5.20
C VAL A 531 -25.32 19.25 5.43
N TYR A 532 -25.60 19.99 6.51
CA TYR A 532 -26.93 20.48 6.84
C TYR A 532 -27.27 21.72 6.02
N ASP A 533 -28.55 21.85 5.64
CA ASP A 533 -29.05 22.91 4.75
C ASP A 533 -28.19 23.09 3.50
N PRO A 534 -27.92 21.98 2.75
CA PRO A 534 -26.98 21.99 1.64
C PRO A 534 -27.48 22.84 0.49
N PRO A 535 -26.68 23.71 -0.11
CA PRO A 535 -27.04 24.32 -1.38
C PRO A 535 -27.21 23.22 -2.45
N PRO A 536 -28.23 23.29 -3.32
CA PRO A 536 -28.54 22.20 -4.26
C PRO A 536 -27.37 21.85 -5.21
N TRP A 537 -26.55 22.84 -5.59
CA TRP A 537 -25.40 22.67 -6.48
C TRP A 537 -24.30 21.77 -5.89
N LEU A 538 -24.24 21.64 -4.55
CA LEU A 538 -23.19 20.86 -3.87
C LEU A 538 -23.24 19.38 -4.26
N LEU A 539 -24.41 18.83 -4.52
CA LEU A 539 -24.55 17.45 -4.99
C LEU A 539 -23.82 17.24 -6.32
N ALA A 540 -23.95 18.18 -7.28
CA ALA A 540 -23.27 18.11 -8.57
C ALA A 540 -21.75 18.09 -8.41
N VAL A 541 -21.22 18.89 -7.48
CA VAL A 541 -19.77 18.94 -7.17
C VAL A 541 -19.31 17.63 -6.53
N LEU A 542 -19.97 17.14 -5.48
CA LEU A 542 -19.54 15.94 -4.77
C LEU A 542 -19.69 14.66 -5.62
N SER A 543 -20.69 14.62 -6.51
CA SER A 543 -20.93 13.49 -7.40
C SER A 543 -20.19 13.59 -8.74
N SER A 544 -19.08 14.35 -8.81
CA SER A 544 -18.30 14.56 -10.03
C SER A 544 -17.03 13.69 -10.07
N ALA A 545 -16.53 13.45 -11.28
CA ALA A 545 -15.26 12.75 -11.51
C ALA A 545 -14.07 13.52 -10.93
N ILE A 546 -14.07 14.86 -10.98
CA ILE A 546 -12.98 15.67 -10.43
C ILE A 546 -12.88 15.55 -8.91
N HIS A 547 -14.03 15.51 -8.21
CA HIS A 547 -14.03 15.30 -6.75
C HIS A 547 -13.59 13.87 -6.39
N ARG A 548 -14.05 12.87 -7.17
CA ARG A 548 -13.60 11.48 -7.00
C ARG A 548 -12.11 11.34 -7.22
N SER A 549 -11.52 11.98 -8.24
CA SER A 549 -10.07 11.95 -8.47
C SER A 549 -9.28 12.53 -7.30
N TRP A 550 -9.78 13.63 -6.70
CA TRP A 550 -9.19 14.19 -5.48
C TRP A 550 -9.27 13.22 -4.30
N LEU A 551 -10.46 12.65 -4.03
CA LEU A 551 -10.66 11.62 -3.00
C LEU A 551 -9.71 10.44 -3.19
N ALA A 552 -9.60 9.91 -4.40
CA ALA A 552 -8.78 8.74 -4.71
C ALA A 552 -7.28 9.00 -4.49
N THR A 553 -6.85 10.26 -4.59
CA THR A 553 -5.44 10.65 -4.53
C THR A 553 -5.02 11.12 -3.15
N VAL A 554 -5.76 12.04 -2.53
CA VAL A 554 -5.39 12.60 -1.22
C VAL A 554 -6.05 11.86 -0.06
N GLY A 555 -7.16 11.17 -0.31
CA GLY A 555 -7.86 10.39 0.70
C GLY A 555 -7.07 9.15 1.13
N GLY A 556 -7.37 8.65 2.32
CA GLY A 556 -6.84 7.36 2.78
C GLY A 556 -7.62 6.18 2.21
N ARG A 557 -7.13 4.97 2.47
CA ARG A 557 -7.83 3.73 2.15
C ARG A 557 -8.12 2.90 3.41
N LEU A 558 -9.16 2.12 3.33
CA LEU A 558 -9.49 1.04 4.24
C LEU A 558 -9.60 -0.22 3.38
N GLU A 559 -8.57 -1.08 3.40
CA GLU A 559 -8.38 -2.15 2.42
C GLU A 559 -8.36 -1.56 0.99
N ASP A 560 -9.23 -2.03 0.09
CA ASP A 560 -9.36 -1.52 -1.28
C ASP A 560 -10.33 -0.34 -1.41
N ARG A 561 -11.02 0.05 -0.32
CA ARG A 561 -12.05 1.10 -0.32
C ARG A 561 -11.45 2.46 -0.02
N PHE A 562 -11.90 3.50 -0.71
CA PHE A 562 -11.56 4.87 -0.35
C PHE A 562 -12.19 5.25 0.98
N ARG A 563 -11.41 5.82 1.87
CA ARG A 563 -11.87 6.40 3.13
C ARG A 563 -12.01 7.91 2.95
N TYR A 564 -13.23 8.38 2.90
CA TYR A 564 -13.50 9.81 2.89
C TYR A 564 -13.12 10.42 4.25
N ALA A 565 -12.44 11.55 4.24
CA ALA A 565 -12.08 12.30 5.45
C ALA A 565 -12.42 13.77 5.24
N VAL A 566 -13.23 14.35 6.11
CA VAL A 566 -13.63 15.76 6.01
C VAL A 566 -12.39 16.67 6.01
N THR A 567 -11.49 16.47 6.95
CA THR A 567 -10.29 17.29 7.11
C THR A 567 -9.34 17.24 5.92
N LEU A 568 -9.18 16.06 5.31
CA LEU A 568 -8.19 15.83 4.27
C LEU A 568 -8.76 15.90 2.85
N VAL A 569 -10.02 15.48 2.64
CA VAL A 569 -10.63 15.43 1.30
C VAL A 569 -11.50 16.65 1.07
N TYR A 570 -12.52 16.83 1.90
CA TYR A 570 -13.50 17.89 1.70
C TYR A 570 -12.94 19.28 1.96
N ASN A 571 -12.32 19.49 3.12
CA ASN A 571 -11.80 20.80 3.51
C ASN A 571 -10.62 21.27 2.66
N THR A 572 -9.95 20.35 1.97
CA THR A 572 -8.83 20.67 1.08
C THR A 572 -9.20 20.70 -0.40
N PHE A 573 -10.45 20.38 -0.74
CA PHE A 573 -10.89 20.34 -2.14
C PHE A 573 -10.92 21.74 -2.75
N PRO A 574 -10.13 22.00 -3.81
CA PRO A 574 -10.02 23.32 -4.38
C PRO A 574 -11.06 23.53 -5.50
N ILE A 575 -12.24 24.03 -5.16
CA ILE A 575 -13.25 24.46 -6.18
C ILE A 575 -12.98 25.91 -6.62
N PRO A 576 -13.15 26.31 -7.89
CA PRO A 576 -13.06 27.70 -8.30
C PRO A 576 -14.16 28.56 -7.62
N VAL A 577 -14.01 29.86 -7.64
CA VAL A 577 -15.09 30.76 -7.24
C VAL A 577 -16.18 30.70 -8.31
N LEU A 578 -17.36 30.25 -7.92
CA LEU A 578 -18.50 30.08 -8.83
C LEU A 578 -19.25 31.41 -8.98
N THR A 579 -19.63 31.75 -10.22
CA THR A 579 -20.58 32.82 -10.48
C THR A 579 -22.01 32.35 -10.19
N GLU A 580 -22.95 33.29 -10.04
CA GLU A 580 -24.36 32.97 -9.82
C GLU A 580 -24.93 32.10 -10.94
N SER A 581 -24.64 32.42 -12.22
CA SER A 581 -25.07 31.62 -13.36
C SER A 581 -24.48 30.19 -13.35
N GLN A 582 -23.23 30.03 -12.93
CA GLN A 582 -22.61 28.71 -12.81
C GLN A 582 -23.26 27.89 -11.67
N THR A 583 -23.57 28.55 -10.56
CA THR A 583 -24.28 27.93 -9.43
C THR A 583 -25.64 27.41 -9.87
N VAL A 584 -26.44 28.22 -10.59
CA VAL A 584 -27.74 27.80 -11.15
C VAL A 584 -27.59 26.64 -12.13
N SER A 585 -26.58 26.66 -12.99
CA SER A 585 -26.31 25.55 -13.91
C SER A 585 -26.00 24.23 -13.20
N LEU A 586 -25.21 24.27 -12.12
CA LEU A 586 -24.91 23.09 -11.29
C LEU A 586 -26.15 22.61 -10.53
N GLU A 587 -27.04 23.50 -10.09
CA GLU A 587 -28.31 23.10 -9.46
C GLU A 587 -29.21 22.33 -10.44
N VAL A 588 -29.30 22.80 -11.70
CA VAL A 588 -30.05 22.08 -12.74
C VAL A 588 -29.44 20.71 -12.98
N SER A 589 -28.10 20.61 -13.04
CA SER A 589 -27.40 19.33 -13.19
C SER A 589 -27.68 18.39 -12.01
N ALA A 590 -27.59 18.87 -10.77
CA ALA A 590 -27.90 18.11 -9.58
C ALA A 590 -29.33 17.54 -9.61
N ARG A 591 -30.31 18.37 -10.00
CA ARG A 591 -31.70 17.93 -10.15
C ARG A 591 -31.88 16.85 -11.23
N ARG A 592 -31.15 16.95 -12.34
CA ARG A 592 -31.15 15.92 -13.40
C ARG A 592 -30.60 14.60 -12.88
N ILE A 593 -29.48 14.61 -12.15
CA ILE A 593 -28.91 13.40 -11.52
C ILE A 593 -29.95 12.74 -10.61
N LEU A 594 -30.59 13.52 -9.73
CA LEU A 594 -31.61 12.99 -8.79
C LEU A 594 -32.82 12.45 -9.53
N LYS A 595 -33.32 13.15 -10.55
CA LYS A 595 -34.45 12.71 -11.36
C LYS A 595 -34.14 11.39 -12.06
N THR A 596 -32.97 11.24 -12.66
CA THR A 596 -32.57 10.00 -13.33
C THR A 596 -32.43 8.85 -12.34
N ARG A 597 -31.80 9.08 -11.16
CA ARG A 597 -31.78 8.06 -10.08
C ARG A 597 -33.20 7.59 -9.71
N TYR A 598 -34.14 8.52 -9.58
CA TYR A 598 -35.51 8.20 -9.21
C TYR A 598 -36.25 7.38 -10.26
N GLN A 599 -35.96 7.59 -11.56
CA GLN A 599 -36.55 6.82 -12.66
C GLN A 599 -36.21 5.33 -12.62
N HIS A 600 -35.12 4.99 -11.95
CA HIS A 600 -34.66 3.59 -11.77
C HIS A 600 -35.13 2.96 -10.46
N TYR A 601 -36.01 3.61 -9.70
CA TYR A 601 -36.61 2.99 -8.52
C TYR A 601 -37.29 1.64 -8.91
N PRO A 602 -37.12 0.55 -8.15
CA PRO A 602 -36.56 0.45 -6.80
C PRO A 602 -35.07 0.06 -6.70
N LYS A 603 -34.25 0.25 -7.77
CA LYS A 603 -32.80 -0.04 -7.67
C LYS A 603 -32.15 0.78 -6.55
N THR A 604 -31.27 0.13 -5.80
CA THR A 604 -30.53 0.77 -4.71
C THR A 604 -29.42 1.68 -5.26
N LEU A 605 -28.91 2.61 -4.43
CA LEU A 605 -27.72 3.38 -4.81
C LEU A 605 -26.51 2.50 -5.03
N ALA A 606 -26.39 1.38 -4.32
CA ALA A 606 -25.33 0.40 -4.53
C ALA A 606 -25.37 -0.17 -5.96
N ASP A 607 -26.56 -0.51 -6.46
CA ASP A 607 -26.76 -1.00 -7.84
C ASP A 607 -26.56 0.10 -8.89
N LEU A 608 -27.13 1.29 -8.64
CA LEU A 608 -27.04 2.43 -9.56
C LEU A 608 -25.60 2.92 -9.78
N TYR A 609 -24.71 2.74 -8.80
CA TYR A 609 -23.33 3.16 -8.86
C TYR A 609 -22.32 2.01 -8.92
N ASP A 610 -22.80 0.79 -9.13
CA ASP A 610 -21.96 -0.34 -9.49
C ASP A 610 -21.48 -0.15 -10.95
N PRO A 611 -20.17 -0.23 -11.23
CA PRO A 611 -19.64 0.05 -12.57
C PRO A 611 -20.22 -0.85 -13.66
N ASP A 612 -20.60 -2.09 -13.32
CA ASP A 612 -21.15 -3.07 -14.25
C ASP A 612 -22.69 -2.97 -14.42
N LYS A 613 -23.38 -2.32 -13.46
CA LYS A 613 -24.85 -2.22 -13.42
C LYS A 613 -25.39 -0.81 -13.60
N MET A 614 -24.52 0.20 -13.61
CA MET A 614 -24.90 1.61 -13.72
C MET A 614 -25.64 1.84 -15.04
N PRO A 615 -26.89 2.36 -15.00
CA PRO A 615 -27.66 2.67 -16.21
C PRO A 615 -26.96 3.67 -17.12
N ASP A 616 -27.08 3.50 -18.43
CA ASP A 616 -26.40 4.36 -19.41
C ASP A 616 -26.88 5.81 -19.35
N ASP A 617 -28.18 6.04 -19.14
CA ASP A 617 -28.75 7.37 -18.97
C ASP A 617 -28.21 8.08 -17.71
N LEU A 618 -28.04 7.35 -16.60
CA LEU A 618 -27.43 7.89 -15.38
C LEU A 618 -25.93 8.20 -15.62
N ARG A 619 -25.23 7.32 -16.30
CA ARG A 619 -23.83 7.53 -16.68
C ARG A 619 -23.67 8.78 -17.55
N GLU A 620 -24.58 8.99 -18.52
CA GLU A 620 -24.54 10.16 -19.39
C GLU A 620 -24.81 11.46 -18.64
N VAL A 621 -25.82 11.49 -17.77
CA VAL A 621 -26.09 12.68 -16.93
C VAL A 621 -24.89 13.04 -16.04
N HIS A 622 -24.15 12.05 -15.54
CA HIS A 622 -22.90 12.31 -14.80
C HIS A 622 -21.77 12.84 -15.69
N ARG A 623 -21.65 12.34 -16.94
CA ARG A 623 -20.66 12.88 -17.90
C ARG A 623 -20.95 14.33 -18.27
N GLU A 624 -22.22 14.68 -18.47
CA GLU A 624 -22.64 16.07 -18.71
C GLU A 624 -22.34 16.96 -17.49
N ASN A 625 -22.56 16.44 -16.28
CA ASN A 625 -22.19 17.12 -15.03
C ASN A 625 -20.69 17.36 -14.95
N ASP A 626 -19.87 16.35 -15.29
CA ASP A 626 -18.42 16.47 -15.31
C ASP A 626 -17.98 17.52 -16.33
N ALA A 627 -18.49 17.48 -17.56
CA ALA A 627 -18.15 18.45 -18.59
C ALA A 627 -18.54 19.90 -18.19
N LEU A 628 -19.70 20.06 -17.54
CA LEU A 628 -20.15 21.35 -17.02
C LEU A 628 -19.21 21.86 -15.92
N LEU A 629 -18.96 21.05 -14.88
CA LEU A 629 -18.13 21.47 -13.75
C LEU A 629 -16.68 21.71 -14.17
N GLU A 630 -16.10 20.84 -14.99
CA GLU A 630 -14.72 20.94 -15.46
C GLU A 630 -14.48 22.18 -16.33
N SER A 631 -15.50 22.58 -17.12
CA SER A 631 -15.45 23.83 -17.89
C SER A 631 -15.29 25.08 -17.00
N MET A 632 -15.75 25.02 -15.75
CA MET A 632 -15.60 26.11 -14.77
C MET A 632 -14.16 26.22 -14.24
N TYR A 633 -13.34 25.16 -14.38
CA TYR A 633 -11.92 25.18 -13.99
C TYR A 633 -11.01 25.72 -15.10
N ILE A 634 -11.19 25.22 -16.33
CA ILE A 634 -10.26 25.50 -17.46
C ILE A 634 -10.96 25.84 -18.78
N GLY A 635 -12.26 26.10 -18.78
CA GLY A 635 -13.04 26.43 -19.99
C GLY A 635 -13.39 25.24 -20.90
N ARG A 636 -12.96 24.01 -20.53
CA ARG A 636 -13.23 22.76 -21.25
C ARG A 636 -13.18 21.58 -20.28
N PRO A 637 -13.66 20.38 -20.68
CA PRO A 637 -13.40 19.14 -19.92
C PRO A 637 -11.90 18.80 -19.88
N PHE A 638 -11.46 18.17 -18.79
CA PHE A 638 -10.13 17.61 -18.68
C PHE A 638 -9.99 16.34 -19.53
N ARG A 639 -8.80 16.07 -20.02
CA ARG A 639 -8.52 14.89 -20.86
C ARG A 639 -8.53 13.59 -20.06
N ASN A 640 -8.06 13.63 -18.82
CA ASN A 640 -7.94 12.47 -17.93
C ASN A 640 -7.72 12.90 -16.46
N ASP A 641 -7.69 11.93 -15.55
CA ASP A 641 -7.48 12.17 -14.11
C ASP A 641 -6.13 12.81 -13.79
N THR A 642 -5.09 12.53 -14.56
CA THR A 642 -3.78 13.16 -14.38
C THR A 642 -3.86 14.68 -14.59
N GLU A 643 -4.51 15.13 -15.66
CA GLU A 643 -4.71 16.58 -15.91
C GLU A 643 -5.59 17.22 -14.85
N ARG A 644 -6.66 16.52 -14.38
CA ARG A 644 -7.49 16.98 -13.25
C ARG A 644 -6.65 17.25 -12.02
N LEU A 645 -5.84 16.28 -11.65
CA LEU A 645 -5.01 16.33 -10.44
C LEU A 645 -3.92 17.39 -10.53
N GLU A 646 -3.21 17.49 -11.65
CA GLU A 646 -2.22 18.55 -11.88
C GLU A 646 -2.82 19.94 -11.66
N HIS A 647 -4.02 20.16 -12.19
CA HIS A 647 -4.74 21.43 -12.03
C HIS A 647 -5.19 21.64 -10.58
N LEU A 648 -5.80 20.62 -9.95
CA LEU A 648 -6.26 20.70 -8.57
C LEU A 648 -5.13 21.00 -7.59
N PHE A 649 -3.97 20.34 -7.73
CA PHE A 649 -2.82 20.62 -6.87
C PHE A 649 -2.29 22.05 -7.04
N LYS A 650 -2.24 22.57 -8.26
CA LYS A 650 -1.86 23.99 -8.52
C LYS A 650 -2.84 24.96 -7.86
N LEU A 651 -4.14 24.69 -8.02
CA LEU A 651 -5.19 25.55 -7.43
C LEU A 651 -5.18 25.48 -5.89
N TYR A 652 -4.98 24.25 -5.33
CA TYR A 652 -4.79 24.07 -3.89
C TYR A 652 -3.62 24.88 -3.36
N ALA A 653 -2.44 24.76 -3.99
CA ALA A 653 -1.25 25.49 -3.58
C ALA A 653 -1.46 27.02 -3.61
N ALA A 654 -2.09 27.53 -4.66
CA ALA A 654 -2.40 28.96 -4.79
C ALA A 654 -3.34 29.46 -3.68
N ARG A 655 -4.39 28.68 -3.35
CA ARG A 655 -5.31 29.02 -2.27
C ARG A 655 -4.66 29.01 -0.89
N VAL A 656 -3.87 27.97 -0.60
CA VAL A 656 -3.14 27.90 0.68
C VAL A 656 -2.13 29.02 0.81
N ALA A 657 -1.44 29.40 -0.27
CA ALA A 657 -0.52 30.53 -0.26
C ALA A 657 -1.26 31.86 -0.01
N LYS A 658 -2.44 32.06 -0.61
CA LYS A 658 -3.28 33.25 -0.36
C LYS A 658 -3.72 33.30 1.10
N MET A 659 -4.26 32.22 1.65
CA MET A 659 -4.70 32.16 3.06
C MET A 659 -3.56 32.47 4.04
N LYS A 660 -2.33 32.02 3.76
CA LYS A 660 -1.16 32.36 4.59
C LYS A 660 -0.81 33.83 4.54
N LYS A 661 -0.96 34.49 3.37
CA LYS A 661 -0.74 35.95 3.24
C LYS A 661 -1.83 36.75 3.94
N ASP A 662 -3.08 36.30 3.88
CA ASP A 662 -4.21 36.98 4.50
C ASP A 662 -4.19 36.83 6.06
N ALA A 663 -3.45 35.82 6.59
CA ALA A 663 -3.28 35.57 8.02
C ALA A 663 -2.00 36.16 8.62
N ALA A 664 -1.04 36.62 7.80
CA ALA A 664 0.21 37.28 8.20
C ALA A 664 0.07 38.80 8.17
#